data_565fdf875a2ce18e0657a3899f891ced
#
_entry.id   565fdf875a2ce18e0657a3899f891ced
#
_cell.length_a   1.000
_cell.length_b   1.000
_cell.length_c   1.000
_cell.angle_alpha   90.00
_cell.angle_beta   90.00
_cell.angle_gamma   90.00
#
_symmetry.space_group_name_H-M   'P 1'
#
loop_
_entity.id
_entity.type
_entity.pdbx_description
1 polymer ?
#
loop_
_entity_poly.entity_id
_entity_poly.type
_entity_poly.pdbx_seq_one_letter_code
_entity_poly.pdbx_strand_id
1 'polypeptide(L)'
;MLIQKLNENWQMCINNTEEFMPAAVPGSVYQDLLDNNKMEDPYYRDNELKALKIMENDFTYVTCFDVPEDIREREEVLLHFDGIDTIGDIYLNGTLLGHVKNMHRIWEYSVKNLLKPEGNELKVVLHSPTRFIREAYEERPLEGSSDAMRGFPYLRKAHCMFGWDWGPRLPDAGIWREVELMAFDTARLDGVYITQKHEEGRVSLSVQVDVKRTGVKCTERFGREEKELEGLSWRIKVTDPEGVPVFEGLCPEEAVIENPRLWWPNGYGSQPLYHVDVELLCDGCVLDSWSKKIGLRTMTIHREKDEYGEQFAHEVNGVRIFAMGADYIPEDNILPRVKPERTYELLKQARDAHFNCIRVWGGGNYPYDGFWDACDELGLVVWEDFMFACAIYDLTDEFEQDIIGEFIDNIKRIRHHASLGLWCGNNEMEMFVKEGMWITRPKEKSDYVKIYEYIIPKVLKEYDPNTFYWPASPSSGGAFDEPNDENRGDVHYWDVWHGNKPITEYRKFFFRYVSEFGFQSFPSLKTVETFTEPEDRNVFSYVMEKHQRNQSANGKIMNYMEQTFLYPNDFDTTLYASQLLQAEAIRYGVEHFRRNRGRCMGTVIWQLNDCWPVASWASIDYCGRWKALHYYAKRFFAPVMLSCAEEGILTQDTNPNAEPYEVKKSIHLCVANETMEEQNLTVKWTLRNNRSEILRGGEEAVTAAPLSSVWLAKQDCMDADTYGDYVSYECVRDGELISGGCVIFCAPKHYHFVDPKLTVTAEGDVLTVKANAYARGVEII
;
A
#
# COMPACT_ATOMS: atom_id res chain seq x y z
N MET A 1 1.85 -11.37 -33.03
CA MET A 1 0.53 -10.71 -32.80
C MET A 1 0.61 -9.26 -33.27
N LEU A 2 -0.48 -8.68 -33.85
CA LEU A 2 -0.60 -7.26 -34.17
C LEU A 2 -1.53 -6.59 -33.18
N ILE A 3 -1.21 -5.34 -32.80
CA ILE A 3 -2.01 -4.55 -31.85
C ILE A 3 -2.32 -3.18 -32.47
N GLN A 4 -3.59 -2.77 -32.37
CA GLN A 4 -4.03 -1.41 -32.66
C GLN A 4 -4.66 -0.82 -31.42
N LYS A 5 -4.05 0.23 -30.86
CA LYS A 5 -4.63 0.98 -29.73
C LYS A 5 -5.84 1.79 -30.21
N LEU A 6 -6.89 1.79 -29.39
CA LEU A 6 -8.14 2.50 -29.64
C LEU A 6 -8.35 3.63 -28.60
N ASN A 7 -7.29 4.35 -28.26
CA ASN A 7 -7.31 5.36 -27.20
C ASN A 7 -7.63 6.78 -27.69
N GLU A 8 -7.81 6.98 -29.00
CA GLU A 8 -7.97 8.30 -29.59
C GLU A 8 -9.41 8.63 -29.98
N ASN A 9 -9.71 9.90 -30.10
CA ASN A 9 -10.95 10.47 -30.62
C ASN A 9 -12.22 10.07 -29.87
N TRP A 10 -12.12 9.78 -28.59
CA TRP A 10 -13.27 9.47 -27.77
C TRP A 10 -14.11 10.72 -27.47
N GLN A 11 -15.40 10.51 -27.40
CA GLN A 11 -16.38 11.49 -26.97
C GLN A 11 -17.30 10.86 -25.91
N MET A 12 -17.82 11.69 -25.01
CA MET A 12 -18.73 11.26 -23.96
C MET A 12 -19.97 12.13 -23.93
N CYS A 13 -21.14 11.55 -23.65
CA CYS A 13 -22.36 12.27 -23.31
C CYS A 13 -23.03 11.70 -22.07
N ILE A 14 -23.89 12.52 -21.45
CA ILE A 14 -24.65 12.16 -20.25
C ILE A 14 -26.07 11.73 -20.64
N ASN A 15 -26.56 10.62 -20.09
CA ASN A 15 -27.94 10.11 -20.29
C ASN A 15 -28.37 9.98 -21.77
N ASN A 16 -27.46 9.55 -22.66
CA ASN A 16 -27.70 9.41 -24.08
C ASN A 16 -28.26 10.69 -24.75
N THR A 17 -27.88 11.85 -24.23
CA THR A 17 -28.18 13.13 -24.93
C THR A 17 -27.34 13.22 -26.21
N GLU A 18 -27.76 14.07 -27.15
CA GLU A 18 -26.96 14.32 -28.35
C GLU A 18 -25.81 15.33 -28.14
N GLU A 19 -25.59 15.75 -26.88
CA GLU A 19 -24.54 16.69 -26.49
C GLU A 19 -23.27 15.96 -26.14
N PHE A 20 -22.47 15.59 -27.13
CA PHE A 20 -21.17 14.97 -26.95
C PHE A 20 -20.08 15.99 -26.62
N MET A 21 -19.16 15.62 -25.75
CA MET A 21 -17.95 16.36 -25.39
C MET A 21 -16.72 15.49 -25.57
N PRO A 22 -15.50 16.04 -25.77
CA PRO A 22 -14.26 15.29 -25.80
C PRO A 22 -14.08 14.48 -24.52
N ALA A 23 -13.55 13.27 -24.66
CA ALA A 23 -13.24 12.38 -23.56
C ALA A 23 -11.88 11.72 -23.76
N ALA A 24 -11.23 11.31 -22.68
CA ALA A 24 -9.97 10.59 -22.70
C ALA A 24 -10.17 9.09 -22.40
N VAL A 25 -9.40 8.25 -23.09
CA VAL A 25 -9.28 6.83 -22.77
C VAL A 25 -7.80 6.44 -22.91
N PRO A 26 -7.17 5.88 -21.85
CA PRO A 26 -7.70 5.68 -20.49
C PRO A 26 -8.13 7.00 -19.81
N GLY A 27 -9.28 6.94 -19.12
CA GLY A 27 -9.88 8.13 -18.52
C GLY A 27 -11.03 7.83 -17.57
N SER A 28 -11.70 8.88 -17.12
CA SER A 28 -12.89 8.77 -16.28
C SER A 28 -13.85 9.94 -16.46
N VAL A 29 -15.10 9.72 -16.08
CA VAL A 29 -16.18 10.72 -16.20
C VAL A 29 -15.84 12.00 -15.44
N TYR A 30 -15.35 11.91 -14.20
CA TYR A 30 -15.01 13.12 -13.45
C TYR A 30 -13.87 13.90 -14.10
N GLN A 31 -12.83 13.22 -14.58
CA GLN A 31 -11.74 13.92 -15.26
C GLN A 31 -12.21 14.58 -16.56
N ASP A 32 -12.99 13.86 -17.37
CA ASP A 32 -13.54 14.41 -18.62
C ASP A 32 -14.44 15.63 -18.36
N LEU A 33 -15.28 15.60 -17.33
CA LEU A 33 -16.13 16.74 -16.96
C LEU A 33 -15.31 17.94 -16.46
N LEU A 34 -14.23 17.71 -15.74
CA LEU A 34 -13.30 18.76 -15.30
C LEU A 34 -12.61 19.41 -16.51
N ASP A 35 -12.09 18.61 -17.43
CA ASP A 35 -11.36 19.07 -18.61
C ASP A 35 -12.26 19.87 -19.55
N ASN A 36 -13.55 19.55 -19.58
CA ASN A 36 -14.57 20.27 -20.35
C ASN A 36 -15.23 21.43 -19.56
N ASN A 37 -14.78 21.75 -18.36
CA ASN A 37 -15.35 22.78 -17.47
C ASN A 37 -16.87 22.57 -17.19
N LYS A 38 -17.29 21.33 -17.08
CA LYS A 38 -18.67 20.92 -16.76
C LYS A 38 -18.86 20.54 -15.28
N MET A 39 -17.78 20.49 -14.51
CA MET A 39 -17.76 20.21 -13.10
C MET A 39 -16.74 21.10 -12.38
N GLU A 40 -17.06 21.53 -11.17
CA GLU A 40 -16.09 22.17 -10.27
C GLU A 40 -15.17 21.10 -9.64
N ASP A 41 -13.97 21.51 -9.21
CA ASP A 41 -13.04 20.59 -8.53
C ASP A 41 -13.72 19.96 -7.30
N PRO A 42 -13.92 18.64 -7.26
CA PRO A 42 -14.62 17.97 -6.17
C PRO A 42 -13.85 18.01 -4.85
N TYR A 43 -12.55 18.29 -4.89
CA TYR A 43 -11.69 18.38 -3.70
C TYR A 43 -11.71 19.77 -3.05
N TYR A 44 -12.34 20.76 -3.69
CA TYR A 44 -12.46 22.11 -3.13
C TYR A 44 -13.70 22.22 -2.25
N ARG A 45 -13.51 22.55 -0.97
CA ARG A 45 -14.56 22.74 0.05
C ARG A 45 -15.47 21.50 0.18
N ASP A 46 -16.75 21.65 -0.18
CA ASP A 46 -17.77 20.60 -0.16
C ASP A 46 -18.31 20.22 -1.55
N ASN A 47 -17.57 20.53 -2.60
CA ASN A 47 -17.96 20.24 -3.98
C ASN A 47 -18.12 18.73 -4.25
N GLU A 48 -17.54 17.86 -3.42
CA GLU A 48 -17.83 16.42 -3.41
C GLU A 48 -19.34 16.12 -3.46
N LEU A 49 -20.16 16.92 -2.76
CA LEU A 49 -21.61 16.72 -2.72
C LEU A 49 -22.30 17.01 -4.07
N LYS A 50 -21.72 17.90 -4.88
CA LYS A 50 -22.19 18.19 -6.24
C LYS A 50 -21.73 17.09 -7.19
N ALA A 51 -20.46 16.68 -7.09
CA ALA A 51 -19.89 15.62 -7.90
C ALA A 51 -20.62 14.28 -7.69
N LEU A 52 -20.93 13.92 -6.45
CA LEU A 52 -21.69 12.69 -6.14
C LEU A 52 -23.04 12.63 -6.85
N LYS A 53 -23.73 13.78 -6.99
CA LYS A 53 -25.03 13.84 -7.72
C LYS A 53 -24.88 13.57 -9.21
N ILE A 54 -23.73 13.87 -9.80
CA ILE A 54 -23.46 13.59 -11.21
C ILE A 54 -23.50 12.08 -11.47
N MET A 55 -23.05 11.26 -10.53
CA MET A 55 -23.00 9.79 -10.65
C MET A 55 -24.37 9.09 -10.54
N GLU A 56 -25.45 9.83 -10.37
CA GLU A 56 -26.81 9.31 -10.55
C GLU A 56 -27.19 9.10 -12.04
N ASN A 57 -26.38 9.62 -12.98
CA ASN A 57 -26.59 9.52 -14.43
C ASN A 57 -25.86 8.30 -15.01
N ASP A 58 -26.28 7.94 -16.24
CA ASP A 58 -25.54 7.04 -17.12
C ASP A 58 -24.66 7.85 -18.08
N PHE A 59 -23.58 7.24 -18.57
CA PHE A 59 -22.63 7.91 -19.46
C PHE A 59 -22.37 7.05 -20.68
N THR A 60 -22.33 7.68 -21.85
CA THR A 60 -22.03 6.98 -23.10
C THR A 60 -20.72 7.49 -23.68
N TYR A 61 -19.75 6.60 -23.78
CA TYR A 61 -18.48 6.82 -24.47
C TYR A 61 -18.58 6.26 -25.89
N VAL A 62 -18.10 7.01 -26.88
CA VAL A 62 -18.08 6.58 -28.26
C VAL A 62 -16.80 7.02 -28.96
N THR A 63 -16.23 6.14 -29.77
CA THR A 63 -15.18 6.47 -30.73
C THR A 63 -15.44 5.83 -32.08
N CYS A 64 -14.92 6.45 -33.15
CA CYS A 64 -14.91 5.88 -34.49
C CYS A 64 -13.47 5.63 -34.93
N PHE A 65 -13.23 4.49 -35.56
CA PHE A 65 -11.91 4.08 -35.99
C PHE A 65 -11.96 3.25 -37.30
N ASP A 66 -10.85 3.26 -38.00
CA ASP A 66 -10.62 2.42 -39.16
C ASP A 66 -9.71 1.24 -38.77
N VAL A 67 -9.84 0.12 -39.47
CA VAL A 67 -9.05 -1.08 -39.20
C VAL A 67 -8.17 -1.40 -40.42
N PRO A 68 -6.83 -1.38 -40.24
CA PRO A 68 -5.89 -1.77 -41.29
C PRO A 68 -6.16 -3.16 -41.85
N GLU A 69 -5.82 -3.35 -43.14
CA GLU A 69 -6.08 -4.62 -43.84
C GLU A 69 -5.33 -5.78 -43.19
N ASP A 70 -4.09 -5.58 -42.79
CA ASP A 70 -3.24 -6.57 -42.11
C ASP A 70 -3.82 -7.09 -40.78
N ILE A 71 -4.60 -6.28 -40.08
CA ILE A 71 -5.35 -6.69 -38.86
C ILE A 71 -6.58 -7.47 -39.26
N ARG A 72 -7.37 -6.99 -40.26
CA ARG A 72 -8.61 -7.64 -40.67
C ARG A 72 -8.40 -9.02 -41.33
N GLU A 73 -7.25 -9.22 -41.94
CA GLU A 73 -6.91 -10.50 -42.61
C GLU A 73 -6.51 -11.59 -41.64
N ARG A 74 -6.16 -11.30 -40.38
CA ARG A 74 -5.82 -12.30 -39.38
C ARG A 74 -6.97 -13.27 -39.09
N GLU A 75 -6.65 -14.47 -38.66
CA GLU A 75 -7.63 -15.52 -38.35
C GLU A 75 -8.55 -15.10 -37.20
N GLU A 76 -8.01 -14.46 -36.17
CA GLU A 76 -8.74 -13.98 -35.02
C GLU A 76 -8.43 -12.50 -34.78
N VAL A 77 -9.47 -11.70 -34.41
CA VAL A 77 -9.35 -10.32 -33.96
C VAL A 77 -10.18 -10.16 -32.70
N LEU A 78 -9.52 -9.79 -31.60
CA LEU A 78 -10.14 -9.56 -30.31
C LEU A 78 -10.21 -8.07 -30.05
N LEU A 79 -11.34 -7.61 -29.53
CA LEU A 79 -11.44 -6.33 -28.84
C LEU A 79 -11.14 -6.57 -27.37
N HIS A 80 -10.10 -5.93 -26.87
CA HIS A 80 -9.53 -6.13 -25.54
C HIS A 80 -9.64 -4.84 -24.73
N PHE A 81 -10.11 -4.98 -23.48
CA PHE A 81 -10.14 -3.93 -22.48
C PHE A 81 -9.37 -4.40 -21.25
N ASP A 82 -8.36 -3.65 -20.84
CA ASP A 82 -7.63 -3.91 -19.58
C ASP A 82 -8.44 -3.57 -18.33
N GLY A 83 -9.49 -2.76 -18.45
CA GLY A 83 -10.38 -2.42 -17.35
C GLY A 83 -11.45 -1.39 -17.69
N ILE A 84 -12.68 -1.66 -17.26
CA ILE A 84 -13.83 -0.76 -17.32
C ILE A 84 -14.38 -0.53 -15.92
N ASP A 85 -14.52 0.68 -15.49
CA ASP A 85 -15.05 1.08 -14.19
C ASP A 85 -16.45 1.65 -14.34
N THR A 86 -17.52 0.92 -14.04
CA THR A 86 -17.56 -0.45 -13.52
C THR A 86 -18.64 -1.25 -14.23
N ILE A 87 -19.87 -0.71 -14.32
CA ILE A 87 -21.04 -1.36 -14.94
C ILE A 87 -21.17 -0.82 -16.35
N GLY A 88 -21.10 -1.67 -17.35
CA GLY A 88 -21.16 -1.20 -18.73
C GLY A 88 -21.70 -2.19 -19.73
N ASP A 89 -22.31 -1.66 -20.81
CA ASP A 89 -22.69 -2.39 -21.99
C ASP A 89 -21.78 -1.97 -23.15
N ILE A 90 -21.15 -2.94 -23.81
CA ILE A 90 -20.18 -2.73 -24.90
C ILE A 90 -20.81 -3.05 -26.23
N TYR A 91 -20.77 -2.11 -27.17
CA TYR A 91 -21.33 -2.26 -28.51
C TYR A 91 -20.26 -1.99 -29.58
N LEU A 92 -20.20 -2.83 -30.59
CA LEU A 92 -19.43 -2.59 -31.81
C LEU A 92 -20.37 -2.57 -33.02
N ASN A 93 -20.35 -1.49 -33.78
CA ASN A 93 -21.21 -1.30 -34.95
C ASN A 93 -22.70 -1.56 -34.67
N GLY A 94 -23.18 -1.17 -33.47
CA GLY A 94 -24.55 -1.38 -33.01
C GLY A 94 -24.86 -2.76 -32.45
N THR A 95 -23.92 -3.73 -32.50
CA THR A 95 -24.06 -5.08 -31.93
C THR A 95 -23.59 -5.08 -30.50
N LEU A 96 -24.42 -5.51 -29.54
CA LEU A 96 -24.04 -5.73 -28.14
C LEU A 96 -23.05 -6.91 -28.06
N LEU A 97 -21.85 -6.65 -27.52
CA LEU A 97 -20.81 -7.67 -27.30
C LEU A 97 -20.93 -8.31 -25.92
N GLY A 98 -21.23 -7.52 -24.90
CA GLY A 98 -21.36 -8.02 -23.56
C GLY A 98 -21.71 -6.95 -22.52
N HIS A 99 -21.98 -7.43 -21.30
CA HIS A 99 -22.22 -6.64 -20.11
C HIS A 99 -21.10 -6.88 -19.11
N VAL A 100 -20.57 -5.82 -18.47
CA VAL A 100 -19.47 -5.87 -17.52
C VAL A 100 -19.89 -5.20 -16.20
N LYS A 101 -19.33 -5.69 -15.06
CA LYS A 101 -19.59 -5.07 -13.74
C LYS A 101 -18.45 -5.25 -12.73
N ASN A 102 -17.22 -5.38 -13.21
CA ASN A 102 -16.03 -5.54 -12.39
C ASN A 102 -14.89 -4.72 -12.97
N MET A 103 -14.39 -3.72 -12.22
CA MET A 103 -13.32 -2.85 -12.68
C MET A 103 -11.94 -3.51 -12.69
N HIS A 104 -11.79 -4.62 -11.98
CA HIS A 104 -10.51 -5.29 -11.78
C HIS A 104 -10.22 -6.37 -12.81
N ARG A 105 -11.10 -6.53 -13.83
CA ARG A 105 -11.02 -7.58 -14.83
C ARG A 105 -10.59 -7.07 -16.19
N ILE A 106 -10.00 -8.00 -16.97
CA ILE A 106 -9.78 -7.89 -18.40
C ILE A 106 -11.00 -8.43 -19.14
N TRP A 107 -11.40 -7.76 -20.22
CA TRP A 107 -12.55 -8.15 -21.04
C TRP A 107 -12.14 -8.33 -22.49
N GLU A 108 -12.38 -9.52 -23.07
CA GLU A 108 -12.06 -9.84 -24.45
C GLU A 108 -13.29 -10.32 -25.24
N TYR A 109 -13.45 -9.81 -26.44
CA TYR A 109 -14.54 -10.17 -27.36
C TYR A 109 -13.99 -10.45 -28.75
N SER A 110 -14.36 -11.63 -29.35
CA SER A 110 -14.05 -11.92 -30.75
C SER A 110 -14.91 -11.04 -31.65
N VAL A 111 -14.28 -10.18 -32.45
CA VAL A 111 -14.98 -9.13 -33.21
C VAL A 111 -14.71 -9.18 -34.72
N LYS A 112 -13.87 -10.09 -35.20
CA LYS A 112 -13.47 -10.15 -36.62
C LYS A 112 -14.66 -10.01 -37.60
N ASN A 113 -15.75 -10.74 -37.36
CA ASN A 113 -16.92 -10.74 -38.22
C ASN A 113 -17.80 -9.49 -38.15
N LEU A 114 -17.52 -8.59 -37.20
CA LEU A 114 -18.26 -7.35 -37.00
C LEU A 114 -17.49 -6.13 -37.54
N LEU A 115 -16.19 -6.29 -37.82
CA LEU A 115 -15.34 -5.18 -38.27
C LEU A 115 -15.57 -4.82 -39.72
N LYS A 116 -15.57 -3.51 -40.00
CA LYS A 116 -15.57 -2.90 -41.33
C LYS A 116 -14.17 -2.34 -41.62
N PRO A 117 -13.82 -2.12 -42.90
CA PRO A 117 -12.57 -1.44 -43.25
C PRO A 117 -12.46 -0.05 -42.65
N GLU A 118 -13.53 0.72 -42.69
CA GLU A 118 -13.61 2.13 -42.29
C GLU A 118 -14.87 2.37 -41.47
N GLY A 119 -14.84 3.38 -40.59
CA GLY A 119 -15.97 3.87 -39.86
C GLY A 119 -16.58 2.86 -38.88
N ASN A 120 -15.77 2.12 -38.18
CA ASN A 120 -16.24 1.30 -37.05
C ASN A 120 -16.60 2.21 -35.88
N GLU A 121 -17.75 1.98 -35.28
CA GLU A 121 -18.19 2.66 -34.05
C GLU A 121 -18.04 1.71 -32.87
N LEU A 122 -17.22 2.09 -31.89
CA LEU A 122 -17.16 1.44 -30.58
C LEU A 122 -17.89 2.34 -29.59
N LYS A 123 -18.90 1.77 -28.92
CA LYS A 123 -19.69 2.47 -27.90
C LYS A 123 -19.72 1.68 -26.61
N VAL A 124 -19.46 2.37 -25.49
CA VAL A 124 -19.58 1.83 -24.12
C VAL A 124 -20.58 2.68 -23.37
N VAL A 125 -21.64 2.06 -22.88
CA VAL A 125 -22.64 2.71 -22.01
C VAL A 125 -22.35 2.33 -20.58
N LEU A 126 -21.91 3.30 -19.76
CA LEU A 126 -21.63 3.12 -18.35
C LEU A 126 -22.88 3.46 -17.53
N HIS A 127 -23.29 2.56 -16.67
CA HIS A 127 -24.45 2.74 -15.80
C HIS A 127 -24.05 3.31 -14.45
N SER A 128 -24.95 4.07 -13.83
CA SER A 128 -24.76 4.71 -12.54
C SER A 128 -24.39 3.73 -11.44
N PRO A 129 -23.17 3.81 -10.86
CA PRO A 129 -22.78 2.95 -9.73
C PRO A 129 -23.59 3.25 -8.46
N THR A 130 -23.96 4.52 -8.24
CA THR A 130 -24.71 4.95 -7.05
C THR A 130 -26.15 4.45 -7.06
N ARG A 131 -26.81 4.51 -8.23
CA ARG A 131 -28.14 3.96 -8.40
C ARG A 131 -28.16 2.45 -8.22
N PHE A 132 -27.20 1.76 -8.85
CA PHE A 132 -27.09 0.30 -8.78
C PHE A 132 -26.92 -0.18 -7.34
N ILE A 133 -25.97 0.35 -6.57
CA ILE A 133 -25.74 -0.12 -5.19
C ILE A 133 -26.93 0.18 -4.28
N ARG A 134 -27.61 1.31 -4.49
CA ARG A 134 -28.80 1.67 -3.74
C ARG A 134 -29.95 0.68 -4.00
N GLU A 135 -30.26 0.39 -5.26
CA GLU A 135 -31.32 -0.56 -5.64
C GLU A 135 -31.01 -1.98 -5.13
N ALA A 136 -29.77 -2.44 -5.29
CA ALA A 136 -29.32 -3.75 -4.78
C ALA A 136 -29.43 -3.85 -3.26
N TYR A 137 -29.07 -2.79 -2.53
CA TYR A 137 -29.20 -2.74 -1.08
C TYR A 137 -30.67 -2.72 -0.60
N GLU A 138 -31.53 -1.99 -1.30
CA GLU A 138 -32.98 -1.95 -1.00
C GLU A 138 -33.64 -3.33 -1.21
N GLU A 139 -33.20 -4.08 -2.23
CA GLU A 139 -33.66 -5.43 -2.47
C GLU A 139 -33.17 -6.41 -1.40
N ARG A 140 -31.88 -6.34 -1.08
CA ARG A 140 -31.26 -7.20 -0.06
C ARG A 140 -30.09 -6.48 0.63
N PRO A 141 -30.24 -6.04 1.88
CA PRO A 141 -29.14 -5.41 2.60
C PRO A 141 -27.94 -6.35 2.78
N LEU A 142 -26.75 -5.90 2.35
CA LEU A 142 -25.44 -6.43 2.73
C LEU A 142 -24.73 -5.38 3.56
N GLU A 143 -24.36 -5.74 4.77
CA GLU A 143 -23.71 -4.82 5.70
C GLU A 143 -22.20 -4.74 5.47
N GLY A 144 -21.61 -3.63 5.87
CA GLY A 144 -20.17 -3.37 5.79
C GLY A 144 -19.86 -2.07 6.53
N SER A 145 -18.66 -1.54 6.34
CA SER A 145 -18.26 -0.27 6.96
C SER A 145 -19.30 0.83 6.73
N SER A 146 -19.68 1.50 7.81
CA SER A 146 -20.60 2.65 7.77
C SER A 146 -19.98 3.92 7.14
N ASP A 147 -18.67 3.93 6.93
CA ASP A 147 -17.95 5.03 6.32
C ASP A 147 -18.20 5.10 4.80
N ALA A 148 -18.44 3.93 4.19
CA ALA A 148 -18.82 3.82 2.79
C ALA A 148 -20.33 3.94 2.55
N MET A 149 -20.72 4.18 1.31
CA MET A 149 -22.13 4.18 0.89
C MET A 149 -22.73 2.78 1.00
N ARG A 150 -23.97 2.66 1.53
CA ARG A 150 -24.66 1.37 1.65
C ARG A 150 -24.76 0.68 0.30
N GLY A 151 -24.56 -0.64 0.31
CA GLY A 151 -24.59 -1.45 -0.91
C GLY A 151 -23.28 -1.51 -1.69
N PHE A 152 -22.22 -0.83 -1.26
CA PHE A 152 -20.92 -0.88 -1.93
C PHE A 152 -20.40 -2.30 -2.19
N PRO A 153 -20.64 -3.33 -1.33
CA PRO A 153 -20.12 -4.69 -1.57
C PRO A 153 -20.75 -5.40 -2.77
N TYR A 154 -21.86 -4.88 -3.32
CA TYR A 154 -22.49 -5.44 -4.51
C TYR A 154 -21.69 -5.21 -5.80
N LEU A 155 -20.71 -4.32 -5.77
CA LEU A 155 -19.97 -3.94 -6.95
C LEU A 155 -18.47 -4.19 -6.75
N ARG A 156 -17.85 -4.90 -7.70
CA ARG A 156 -16.39 -5.08 -7.73
C ARG A 156 -15.72 -3.82 -8.26
N LYS A 157 -15.61 -2.84 -7.37
CA LYS A 157 -15.04 -1.51 -7.58
C LYS A 157 -14.21 -1.16 -6.36
N ALA A 158 -13.19 -0.30 -6.53
CA ALA A 158 -12.43 0.23 -5.40
C ALA A 158 -13.41 0.79 -4.35
N HIS A 159 -13.51 0.12 -3.21
CA HIS A 159 -14.53 0.40 -2.19
C HIS A 159 -14.38 1.79 -1.60
N CYS A 160 -13.14 2.28 -1.47
CA CYS A 160 -12.85 3.63 -0.98
C CYS A 160 -13.46 4.74 -1.84
N MET A 161 -13.78 4.49 -3.11
CA MET A 161 -14.48 5.47 -3.95
C MET A 161 -15.92 5.73 -3.48
N PHE A 162 -16.52 4.81 -2.76
CA PHE A 162 -17.82 5.01 -2.11
C PHE A 162 -17.73 5.73 -0.74
N GLY A 163 -16.55 6.20 -0.40
CA GLY A 163 -16.21 6.79 0.90
C GLY A 163 -15.48 5.80 1.82
N TRP A 164 -14.64 6.33 2.67
CA TRP A 164 -13.98 5.61 3.75
C TRP A 164 -13.69 6.61 4.89
N ASP A 165 -13.19 6.14 6.04
CA ASP A 165 -12.88 7.06 7.17
C ASP A 165 -11.68 7.99 6.91
N TRP A 166 -11.15 7.97 5.68
CA TRP A 166 -10.17 8.90 5.10
C TRP A 166 -10.53 9.31 3.65
N GLY A 167 -11.45 8.61 2.98
CA GLY A 167 -11.77 8.76 1.55
C GLY A 167 -13.03 9.57 1.27
N PRO A 168 -13.11 10.30 0.16
CA PRO A 168 -14.30 11.00 -0.26
C PRO A 168 -15.31 10.04 -0.88
N ARG A 169 -16.59 10.45 -0.95
CA ARG A 169 -17.65 9.72 -1.68
C ARG A 169 -17.70 10.18 -3.12
N LEU A 170 -16.79 9.67 -3.93
CA LEU A 170 -16.64 10.02 -5.34
C LEU A 170 -16.51 8.75 -6.19
N PRO A 171 -17.60 7.95 -6.30
CA PRO A 171 -17.59 6.72 -7.09
C PRO A 171 -17.59 7.03 -8.59
N ASP A 172 -16.41 7.31 -9.14
CA ASP A 172 -16.20 7.64 -10.55
C ASP A 172 -16.64 6.49 -11.49
N ALA A 173 -16.64 6.70 -12.78
CA ALA A 173 -16.87 5.70 -13.81
C ALA A 173 -15.97 6.00 -15.02
N GLY A 174 -15.63 4.99 -15.83
CA GLY A 174 -14.80 5.26 -17.01
C GLY A 174 -14.22 4.00 -17.66
N ILE A 175 -13.61 4.20 -18.80
CA ILE A 175 -12.70 3.24 -19.42
C ILE A 175 -11.31 3.60 -18.89
N TRP A 176 -10.96 3.04 -17.73
CA TRP A 176 -9.84 3.55 -16.92
C TRP A 176 -8.48 2.96 -17.27
N ARG A 177 -8.45 1.94 -18.16
CA ARG A 177 -7.26 1.31 -18.70
C ARG A 177 -7.33 1.24 -20.24
N GLU A 178 -6.30 0.66 -20.86
CA GLU A 178 -6.14 0.58 -22.31
C GLU A 178 -7.28 -0.17 -23.00
N VAL A 179 -7.54 0.21 -24.29
CA VAL A 179 -8.44 -0.49 -25.21
C VAL A 179 -7.69 -0.77 -26.49
N GLU A 180 -7.73 -2.02 -26.95
CA GLU A 180 -6.94 -2.48 -28.09
C GLU A 180 -7.70 -3.46 -28.98
N LEU A 181 -7.40 -3.47 -30.29
CA LEU A 181 -7.61 -4.63 -31.14
C LEU A 181 -6.34 -5.47 -31.14
N MET A 182 -6.49 -6.75 -30.80
CA MET A 182 -5.45 -7.75 -30.85
C MET A 182 -5.73 -8.73 -31.99
N ALA A 183 -4.84 -8.82 -32.97
CA ALA A 183 -5.04 -9.66 -34.16
C ALA A 183 -3.91 -10.69 -34.30
N PHE A 184 -4.27 -11.95 -34.50
CA PHE A 184 -3.30 -13.04 -34.62
C PHE A 184 -3.80 -14.19 -35.46
N ASP A 185 -2.84 -15.00 -35.93
CA ASP A 185 -3.08 -16.25 -36.63
C ASP A 185 -2.58 -17.43 -35.80
N THR A 186 -3.18 -18.59 -35.96
CA THR A 186 -2.80 -19.84 -35.33
C THR A 186 -2.91 -19.84 -33.81
N ALA A 187 -2.11 -19.01 -33.10
CA ALA A 187 -2.08 -18.96 -31.64
C ALA A 187 -1.44 -17.69 -31.10
N ARG A 188 -1.76 -17.37 -29.84
CA ARG A 188 -1.09 -16.33 -29.02
C ARG A 188 -0.69 -16.87 -27.65
N LEU A 189 0.20 -16.17 -26.98
CA LEU A 189 0.45 -16.36 -25.54
C LEU A 189 -0.75 -15.85 -24.74
N ASP A 190 -1.30 -16.69 -23.86
CA ASP A 190 -2.34 -16.33 -22.90
C ASP A 190 -1.74 -16.10 -21.50
N GLY A 191 -0.47 -16.45 -21.32
CA GLY A 191 0.32 -16.21 -20.14
C GLY A 191 1.64 -16.94 -20.18
N VAL A 192 2.58 -16.41 -19.41
CA VAL A 192 3.86 -17.09 -19.11
C VAL A 192 3.96 -17.21 -17.60
N TYR A 193 4.44 -18.34 -17.11
CA TYR A 193 4.74 -18.52 -15.69
C TYR A 193 6.15 -19.03 -15.50
N ILE A 194 6.97 -18.30 -14.75
CA ILE A 194 8.36 -18.61 -14.48
C ILE A 194 8.50 -18.97 -13.00
N THR A 195 9.05 -20.14 -12.73
CA THR A 195 9.41 -20.57 -11.38
C THR A 195 10.92 -20.62 -11.23
N GLN A 196 11.40 -20.35 -10.02
CA GLN A 196 12.82 -20.29 -9.72
C GLN A 196 13.21 -21.42 -8.76
N LYS A 197 14.29 -22.12 -9.07
CA LYS A 197 14.95 -23.06 -8.17
C LYS A 197 16.33 -22.53 -7.85
N HIS A 198 16.55 -22.21 -6.56
CA HIS A 198 17.81 -21.67 -6.09
C HIS A 198 18.69 -22.77 -5.53
N GLU A 199 19.95 -22.84 -5.98
CA GLU A 199 20.99 -23.71 -5.49
C GLU A 199 22.28 -22.90 -5.32
N GLU A 200 23.27 -23.47 -4.61
CA GLU A 200 24.54 -22.76 -4.42
C GLU A 200 25.20 -22.44 -5.78
N GLY A 201 25.43 -21.17 -6.04
CA GLY A 201 26.09 -20.66 -7.24
C GLY A 201 25.24 -20.65 -8.50
N ARG A 202 23.96 -21.07 -8.47
CA ARG A 202 23.10 -21.07 -9.67
C ARG A 202 21.62 -20.91 -9.35
N VAL A 203 20.86 -20.36 -10.31
CA VAL A 203 19.40 -20.34 -10.32
C VAL A 203 18.90 -20.97 -11.63
N SER A 204 18.01 -21.93 -11.52
CA SER A 204 17.31 -22.53 -12.66
C SER A 204 15.91 -21.94 -12.79
N LEU A 205 15.56 -21.45 -13.98
CA LEU A 205 14.23 -20.98 -14.33
C LEU A 205 13.50 -22.07 -15.11
N SER A 206 12.34 -22.51 -14.60
CA SER A 206 11.41 -23.34 -15.36
C SER A 206 10.30 -22.46 -15.90
N VAL A 207 10.01 -22.58 -17.20
CA VAL A 207 9.04 -21.75 -17.91
C VAL A 207 7.86 -22.59 -18.34
N GLN A 208 6.67 -22.14 -18.01
CA GLN A 208 5.39 -22.65 -18.48
C GLN A 208 4.74 -21.60 -19.37
N VAL A 209 4.27 -21.98 -20.53
CA VAL A 209 3.51 -21.10 -21.43
C VAL A 209 2.06 -21.56 -21.54
N ASP A 210 1.15 -20.62 -21.39
CA ASP A 210 -0.26 -20.80 -21.67
C ASP A 210 -0.55 -20.25 -23.07
N VAL A 211 -1.17 -21.05 -23.93
CA VAL A 211 -1.39 -20.72 -25.33
C VAL A 211 -2.89 -20.78 -25.67
N LYS A 212 -3.37 -19.80 -26.40
CA LYS A 212 -4.72 -19.75 -26.94
C LYS A 212 -4.67 -19.86 -28.47
N ARG A 213 -5.26 -20.92 -28.98
CA ARG A 213 -5.32 -21.15 -30.45
C ARG A 213 -6.56 -20.51 -31.04
N THR A 214 -6.45 -20.13 -32.33
CA THR A 214 -7.61 -19.66 -33.10
C THR A 214 -8.70 -20.73 -33.15
N GLY A 215 -9.96 -20.32 -32.95
CA GLY A 215 -11.11 -21.22 -32.94
C GLY A 215 -11.25 -22.17 -31.75
N VAL A 216 -10.32 -22.14 -30.77
CA VAL A 216 -10.35 -22.96 -29.56
C VAL A 216 -10.71 -22.08 -28.36
N LYS A 217 -11.74 -22.49 -27.58
CA LYS A 217 -12.20 -21.71 -26.41
C LYS A 217 -11.33 -21.90 -25.16
N CYS A 218 -10.60 -23.01 -25.05
CA CYS A 218 -9.80 -23.33 -23.88
C CYS A 218 -8.34 -22.95 -24.09
N THR A 219 -7.72 -22.40 -23.07
CA THR A 219 -6.28 -22.18 -23.00
C THR A 219 -5.58 -23.53 -22.84
N GLU A 220 -4.56 -23.77 -23.64
CA GLU A 220 -3.70 -24.94 -23.55
C GLU A 220 -2.42 -24.57 -22.80
N ARG A 221 -2.01 -25.40 -21.84
CA ARG A 221 -0.85 -25.17 -21.00
C ARG A 221 0.27 -26.11 -21.34
N PHE A 222 1.48 -25.58 -21.55
CA PHE A 222 2.68 -26.31 -21.94
C PHE A 222 3.82 -25.98 -20.98
N GLY A 223 4.63 -26.97 -20.63
CA GLY A 223 5.71 -26.89 -19.67
C GLY A 223 5.93 -28.24 -19.00
N ARG A 224 6.15 -28.28 -17.71
CA ARG A 224 6.60 -29.45 -16.93
C ARG A 224 5.89 -30.79 -17.12
N GLU A 225 4.67 -30.83 -17.64
CA GLU A 225 3.90 -32.08 -17.83
C GLU A 225 3.28 -32.13 -19.24
N GLU A 226 4.02 -32.71 -20.15
CA GLU A 226 3.58 -33.44 -21.36
C GLU A 226 2.36 -32.92 -22.14
N LYS A 227 2.58 -31.99 -23.07
CA LYS A 227 1.96 -32.06 -24.42
C LYS A 227 2.96 -31.46 -25.39
N GLU A 228 3.35 -32.25 -26.41
CA GLU A 228 3.99 -31.68 -27.59
C GLU A 228 3.02 -30.68 -28.21
N LEU A 229 3.46 -29.43 -28.34
CA LEU A 229 2.77 -28.41 -29.12
C LEU A 229 2.79 -28.85 -30.59
N GLU A 230 1.76 -29.53 -31.09
CA GLU A 230 1.68 -29.85 -32.52
C GLU A 230 1.92 -28.57 -33.35
N GLY A 231 3.10 -28.47 -33.97
CA GLY A 231 3.50 -27.38 -34.86
C GLY A 231 3.92 -26.08 -34.14
N LEU A 232 3.88 -25.99 -32.81
CA LEU A 232 4.32 -24.82 -32.06
C LEU A 232 5.57 -25.16 -31.23
N SER A 233 6.37 -24.14 -30.99
CA SER A 233 7.49 -24.17 -30.05
C SER A 233 7.61 -22.80 -29.34
N TRP A 234 8.45 -22.71 -28.31
CA TRP A 234 8.73 -21.45 -27.68
C TRP A 234 10.22 -21.27 -27.42
N ARG A 235 10.68 -20.03 -27.44
CA ARG A 235 12.07 -19.68 -27.18
C ARG A 235 12.13 -18.74 -25.98
N ILE A 236 13.08 -18.97 -25.07
CA ILE A 236 13.42 -18.03 -23.99
C ILE A 236 14.78 -17.43 -24.20
N LYS A 237 14.90 -16.14 -23.90
CA LYS A 237 16.16 -15.42 -23.74
C LYS A 237 16.18 -14.73 -22.40
N VAL A 238 17.26 -14.89 -21.64
CA VAL A 238 17.49 -14.22 -20.38
C VAL A 238 18.71 -13.31 -20.51
N THR A 239 18.52 -12.04 -20.16
CA THR A 239 19.55 -11.01 -20.19
C THR A 239 19.80 -10.51 -18.77
N ASP A 240 21.05 -10.36 -18.37
CA ASP A 240 21.40 -9.87 -17.06
C ASP A 240 21.11 -8.37 -16.90
N PRO A 241 21.23 -7.79 -15.67
CA PRO A 241 20.98 -6.37 -15.44
C PRO A 241 21.88 -5.40 -16.22
N GLU A 242 23.04 -5.86 -16.74
CA GLU A 242 23.93 -5.08 -17.60
C GLU A 242 23.59 -5.20 -19.09
N GLY A 243 22.56 -5.97 -19.45
CA GLY A 243 22.15 -6.18 -20.83
C GLY A 243 22.92 -7.30 -21.56
N VAL A 244 23.66 -8.16 -20.83
CA VAL A 244 24.39 -9.29 -21.39
C VAL A 244 23.50 -10.53 -21.42
N PRO A 245 23.30 -11.21 -22.57
CA PRO A 245 22.59 -12.48 -22.62
C PRO A 245 23.30 -13.55 -21.79
N VAL A 246 22.60 -14.14 -20.82
CA VAL A 246 23.12 -15.20 -19.94
C VAL A 246 22.53 -16.56 -20.26
N PHE A 247 21.39 -16.61 -20.96
CA PHE A 247 20.80 -17.83 -21.45
C PHE A 247 19.95 -17.58 -22.71
N GLU A 248 19.96 -18.53 -23.67
CA GLU A 248 19.02 -18.59 -24.79
C GLU A 248 18.78 -20.05 -25.12
N GLY A 249 17.49 -20.45 -25.29
CA GLY A 249 17.14 -21.83 -25.59
C GLY A 249 15.75 -21.99 -26.21
N LEU A 250 15.60 -23.05 -27.02
CA LEU A 250 14.33 -23.46 -27.61
C LEU A 250 13.72 -24.58 -26.76
N CYS A 251 12.51 -24.38 -26.24
CA CYS A 251 11.78 -25.32 -25.37
C CYS A 251 12.69 -25.98 -24.31
N PRO A 252 13.52 -25.23 -23.56
CA PRO A 252 14.41 -25.85 -22.60
C PRO A 252 13.61 -26.39 -21.41
N GLU A 253 14.09 -27.48 -20.79
CA GLU A 253 13.54 -27.94 -19.51
C GLU A 253 13.77 -26.91 -18.43
N GLU A 254 14.97 -26.32 -18.38
CA GLU A 254 15.38 -25.26 -17.46
C GLU A 254 16.30 -24.25 -18.14
N ALA A 255 16.17 -22.98 -17.80
CA ALA A 255 17.14 -21.94 -18.15
C ALA A 255 18.05 -21.71 -16.93
N VAL A 256 19.32 -22.14 -17.02
CA VAL A 256 20.26 -22.08 -15.91
C VAL A 256 21.07 -20.79 -15.96
N ILE A 257 21.08 -20.04 -14.87
CA ILE A 257 21.88 -18.84 -14.68
C ILE A 257 22.98 -19.15 -13.66
N GLU A 258 24.21 -19.12 -14.09
CA GLU A 258 25.40 -19.35 -13.27
C GLU A 258 25.84 -18.06 -12.56
N ASN A 259 26.25 -18.15 -11.30
CA ASN A 259 26.66 -17.02 -10.46
C ASN A 259 25.65 -15.87 -10.47
N PRO A 260 24.37 -16.13 -10.13
CA PRO A 260 23.31 -15.14 -10.20
C PRO A 260 23.53 -14.03 -9.18
N ARG A 261 23.12 -12.80 -9.54
CA ARG A 261 22.97 -11.72 -8.56
C ARG A 261 21.55 -11.74 -8.02
N LEU A 262 21.43 -11.87 -6.71
CA LEU A 262 20.13 -11.98 -6.05
C LEU A 262 19.53 -10.60 -5.77
N TRP A 263 18.22 -10.49 -5.93
CA TRP A 263 17.46 -9.33 -5.55
C TRP A 263 17.25 -9.31 -4.03
N TRP A 264 17.37 -8.13 -3.43
CA TRP A 264 17.19 -7.91 -2.00
C TRP A 264 16.28 -6.73 -1.70
N PRO A 265 15.54 -6.75 -0.57
CA PRO A 265 14.82 -5.57 -0.10
C PRO A 265 15.76 -4.40 0.22
N ASN A 266 15.19 -3.18 0.22
CA ASN A 266 15.90 -1.97 0.65
C ASN A 266 16.55 -2.16 2.02
N GLY A 267 17.81 -1.80 2.14
CA GLY A 267 18.61 -1.96 3.36
C GLY A 267 19.34 -3.29 3.50
N TYR A 268 19.04 -4.31 2.68
CA TYR A 268 19.65 -5.65 2.77
C TYR A 268 20.56 -6.00 1.59
N GLY A 269 20.49 -5.26 0.51
CA GLY A 269 21.32 -5.47 -0.67
C GLY A 269 20.84 -4.68 -1.88
N SER A 270 21.30 -5.07 -3.06
CA SER A 270 20.93 -4.44 -4.33
C SER A 270 19.71 -5.11 -4.98
N GLN A 271 19.11 -4.43 -5.97
CA GLN A 271 17.90 -4.86 -6.67
C GLN A 271 18.18 -5.20 -8.15
N PRO A 272 19.05 -6.20 -8.46
CA PRO A 272 19.31 -6.59 -9.83
C PRO A 272 18.07 -7.24 -10.46
N LEU A 273 17.67 -6.75 -11.64
CA LEU A 273 16.54 -7.27 -12.40
C LEU A 273 17.02 -7.87 -13.72
N TYR A 274 16.72 -9.13 -13.95
CA TYR A 274 16.99 -9.85 -15.19
C TYR A 274 15.83 -9.66 -16.15
N HIS A 275 16.16 -9.44 -17.43
CA HIS A 275 15.15 -9.32 -18.48
C HIS A 275 14.91 -10.68 -19.10
N VAL A 276 13.65 -11.12 -19.13
CA VAL A 276 13.25 -12.41 -19.69
C VAL A 276 12.29 -12.17 -20.83
N ASP A 277 12.69 -12.62 -22.03
CA ASP A 277 11.87 -12.63 -23.24
C ASP A 277 11.42 -14.06 -23.53
N VAL A 278 10.13 -14.26 -23.82
CA VAL A 278 9.57 -15.53 -24.28
C VAL A 278 8.84 -15.28 -25.59
N GLU A 279 9.21 -16.03 -26.62
CA GLU A 279 8.59 -15.97 -27.94
C GLU A 279 7.88 -17.29 -28.26
N LEU A 280 6.63 -17.19 -28.71
CA LEU A 280 5.87 -18.31 -29.28
C LEU A 280 6.17 -18.42 -30.78
N LEU A 281 6.50 -19.62 -31.25
CA LEU A 281 6.94 -19.87 -32.60
C LEU A 281 6.07 -20.94 -33.30
N CYS A 282 5.80 -20.75 -34.59
CA CYS A 282 5.24 -21.75 -35.48
C CYS A 282 6.17 -21.91 -36.70
N ASP A 283 6.66 -23.11 -36.98
CA ASP A 283 7.61 -23.40 -38.06
C ASP A 283 8.82 -22.42 -38.11
N GLY A 284 9.28 -22.00 -36.92
CA GLY A 284 10.40 -21.04 -36.76
C GLY A 284 10.03 -19.55 -36.91
N CYS A 285 8.78 -19.23 -37.22
CA CYS A 285 8.28 -17.85 -37.28
C CYS A 285 7.69 -17.42 -35.93
N VAL A 286 8.01 -16.22 -35.47
CA VAL A 286 7.46 -15.66 -34.21
C VAL A 286 5.99 -15.30 -34.43
N LEU A 287 5.11 -15.90 -33.64
CA LEU A 287 3.67 -15.59 -33.60
C LEU A 287 3.39 -14.48 -32.56
N ASP A 288 3.97 -14.61 -31.38
CA ASP A 288 3.73 -13.73 -30.26
C ASP A 288 4.95 -13.67 -29.34
N SER A 289 5.02 -12.62 -28.47
CA SER A 289 6.12 -12.43 -27.53
C SER A 289 5.63 -11.89 -26.20
N TRP A 290 6.31 -12.28 -25.14
CA TRP A 290 6.10 -11.81 -23.77
C TRP A 290 7.44 -11.40 -23.17
N SER A 291 7.47 -10.32 -22.40
CA SER A 291 8.68 -9.77 -21.82
C SER A 291 8.43 -9.21 -20.42
N LYS A 292 9.29 -9.55 -19.47
CA LYS A 292 9.24 -9.04 -18.09
C LYS A 292 10.65 -8.93 -17.49
N LYS A 293 10.82 -7.94 -16.61
CA LYS A 293 11.95 -7.92 -15.67
C LYS A 293 11.59 -8.80 -14.47
N ILE A 294 12.50 -9.64 -14.01
CA ILE A 294 12.35 -10.48 -12.81
C ILE A 294 13.55 -10.32 -11.88
N GLY A 295 13.32 -10.33 -10.58
CA GLY A 295 14.40 -10.46 -9.60
C GLY A 295 14.61 -11.93 -9.22
N LEU A 296 15.86 -12.35 -9.17
CA LEU A 296 16.20 -13.71 -8.70
C LEU A 296 16.24 -13.71 -7.17
N ARG A 297 15.27 -14.36 -6.55
CA ARG A 297 15.15 -14.43 -5.09
C ARG A 297 14.29 -15.59 -4.64
N THR A 298 14.47 -16.03 -3.40
CA THR A 298 13.45 -16.77 -2.64
C THR A 298 12.73 -15.79 -1.72
N MET A 299 11.41 -15.94 -1.56
CA MET A 299 10.62 -15.14 -0.63
C MET A 299 9.44 -15.95 -0.09
N THR A 300 9.26 -15.89 1.23
CA THR A 300 8.16 -16.55 1.94
C THR A 300 7.91 -15.86 3.27
N ILE A 301 6.92 -16.34 4.02
CA ILE A 301 6.73 -16.00 5.43
C ILE A 301 7.28 -17.15 6.30
N HIS A 302 8.25 -16.80 7.13
CA HIS A 302 8.78 -17.71 8.13
C HIS A 302 7.79 -17.87 9.29
N ARG A 303 7.40 -19.10 9.57
CA ARG A 303 6.48 -19.46 10.65
C ARG A 303 7.01 -20.70 11.39
N GLU A 304 7.52 -20.48 12.57
CA GLU A 304 7.97 -21.56 13.47
C GLU A 304 7.46 -21.30 14.87
N LYS A 305 7.15 -22.38 15.60
CA LYS A 305 6.76 -22.27 17.02
C LYS A 305 7.97 -21.96 17.88
N ASP A 306 7.79 -21.08 18.84
CA ASP A 306 8.77 -20.72 19.85
C ASP A 306 8.13 -20.66 21.24
N GLU A 307 8.87 -20.17 22.25
CA GLU A 307 8.41 -20.07 23.64
C GLU A 307 7.21 -19.13 23.84
N TYR A 308 6.94 -18.21 22.86
CA TYR A 308 5.86 -17.23 22.94
C TYR A 308 4.63 -17.62 22.11
N GLY A 309 4.78 -18.51 21.12
CA GLY A 309 3.71 -18.91 20.21
C GLY A 309 4.23 -19.31 18.84
N GLU A 310 3.90 -18.57 17.78
CA GLU A 310 4.35 -18.80 16.41
C GLU A 310 4.94 -17.53 15.80
N GLN A 311 6.17 -17.64 15.28
CA GLN A 311 6.86 -16.55 14.59
C GLN A 311 6.11 -16.15 13.30
N PHE A 312 6.26 -14.90 12.90
CA PHE A 312 5.72 -14.39 11.63
C PHE A 312 6.67 -13.32 11.08
N ALA A 313 7.38 -13.64 10.00
CA ALA A 313 8.38 -12.73 9.42
C ALA A 313 8.55 -12.99 7.92
N HIS A 314 8.75 -11.95 7.13
CA HIS A 314 9.24 -12.13 5.75
C HIS A 314 10.64 -12.74 5.79
N GLU A 315 10.83 -13.80 5.00
CA GLU A 315 12.13 -14.43 4.78
C GLU A 315 12.51 -14.29 3.29
N VAL A 316 13.60 -13.56 3.02
CA VAL A 316 14.12 -13.31 1.68
C VAL A 316 15.52 -13.91 1.58
N ASN A 317 15.73 -14.78 0.60
CA ASN A 317 17.01 -15.48 0.39
C ASN A 317 17.55 -16.17 1.67
N GLY A 318 16.63 -16.71 2.48
CA GLY A 318 16.96 -17.36 3.75
C GLY A 318 17.25 -16.41 4.92
N VAL A 319 17.03 -15.10 4.75
CA VAL A 319 17.22 -14.08 5.79
C VAL A 319 15.86 -13.54 6.24
N ARG A 320 15.60 -13.62 7.54
CA ARG A 320 14.42 -13.01 8.16
C ARG A 320 14.64 -11.53 8.34
N ILE A 321 13.84 -10.74 7.60
CA ILE A 321 13.90 -9.29 7.63
C ILE A 321 12.88 -8.73 8.63
N PHE A 322 13.17 -7.58 9.22
CA PHE A 322 12.18 -6.79 9.93
C PHE A 322 11.43 -5.91 8.92
N ALA A 323 10.14 -6.13 8.74
CA ALA A 323 9.35 -5.29 7.86
C ALA A 323 9.18 -3.89 8.46
N MET A 324 9.68 -2.90 7.74
CA MET A 324 9.57 -1.47 8.04
C MET A 324 8.71 -0.83 6.96
N GLY A 325 7.43 -0.63 7.20
CA GLY A 325 6.52 -0.30 6.12
C GLY A 325 5.36 0.60 6.48
N ALA A 326 4.53 0.83 5.48
CA ALA A 326 3.22 1.47 5.61
C ALA A 326 2.20 0.87 4.63
N ASP A 327 0.91 1.05 4.95
CA ASP A 327 -0.20 0.70 4.09
C ASP A 327 -0.34 1.74 2.97
N TYR A 328 -0.45 1.24 1.74
CA TYR A 328 -0.69 2.03 0.54
C TYR A 328 -2.17 1.97 0.18
N ILE A 329 -2.76 3.14 -0.03
CA ILE A 329 -4.11 3.32 -0.56
C ILE A 329 -4.02 3.95 -1.97
N PRO A 330 -5.09 3.97 -2.78
CA PRO A 330 -5.07 4.68 -4.05
C PRO A 330 -4.54 6.11 -3.89
N GLU A 331 -3.64 6.54 -4.79
CA GLU A 331 -2.98 7.85 -4.68
C GLU A 331 -3.89 9.04 -5.01
N ASP A 332 -4.98 8.76 -5.74
CA ASP A 332 -5.99 9.74 -6.09
C ASP A 332 -7.35 9.02 -6.22
N ASN A 333 -8.42 9.66 -5.79
CA ASN A 333 -9.75 9.08 -6.00
C ASN A 333 -10.19 9.15 -7.48
N ILE A 334 -9.64 10.11 -8.24
CA ILE A 334 -9.81 10.23 -9.70
C ILE A 334 -8.60 9.57 -10.36
N LEU A 335 -8.70 8.26 -10.63
CA LEU A 335 -7.59 7.39 -11.04
C LEU A 335 -6.75 7.91 -12.21
N PRO A 336 -7.30 8.56 -13.26
CA PRO A 336 -6.49 9.09 -14.37
C PRO A 336 -5.46 10.17 -13.96
N ARG A 337 -5.60 10.76 -12.77
CA ARG A 337 -4.61 11.71 -12.20
C ARG A 337 -3.35 11.04 -11.69
N VAL A 338 -3.40 9.73 -11.43
CA VAL A 338 -2.23 8.95 -11.01
C VAL A 338 -1.34 8.73 -12.22
N LYS A 339 -0.12 9.29 -12.16
CA LYS A 339 0.89 9.16 -13.22
C LYS A 339 2.08 8.35 -12.72
N PRO A 340 2.79 7.62 -13.60
CA PRO A 340 3.93 6.79 -13.20
C PRO A 340 5.00 7.56 -12.40
N GLU A 341 5.25 8.81 -12.76
CA GLU A 341 6.24 9.67 -12.10
C GLU A 341 5.82 10.00 -10.66
N ARG A 342 4.53 10.23 -10.42
CA ARG A 342 3.99 10.50 -9.08
C ARG A 342 4.13 9.28 -8.18
N THR A 343 3.75 8.11 -8.67
CA THR A 343 3.88 6.84 -7.94
C THR A 343 5.34 6.52 -7.63
N TYR A 344 6.22 6.65 -8.62
CA TYR A 344 7.65 6.42 -8.42
C TYR A 344 8.23 7.35 -7.36
N GLU A 345 7.89 8.65 -7.39
CA GLU A 345 8.37 9.61 -6.40
C GLU A 345 7.81 9.33 -5.00
N LEU A 346 6.54 8.94 -4.87
CA LEU A 346 5.95 8.53 -3.60
C LEU A 346 6.69 7.32 -2.99
N LEU A 347 6.90 6.28 -3.77
CA LEU A 347 7.59 5.06 -3.32
C LEU A 347 9.08 5.31 -3.06
N LYS A 348 9.70 6.18 -3.86
CA LYS A 348 11.09 6.62 -3.64
C LYS A 348 11.24 7.37 -2.32
N GLN A 349 10.30 8.25 -1.98
CA GLN A 349 10.29 8.94 -0.67
C GLN A 349 10.17 7.95 0.48
N ALA A 350 9.34 6.90 0.35
CA ALA A 350 9.28 5.81 1.33
C ALA A 350 10.64 5.08 1.44
N ARG A 351 11.23 4.66 0.30
CA ARG A 351 12.56 4.03 0.27
C ARG A 351 13.63 4.91 0.92
N ASP A 352 13.64 6.22 0.63
CA ASP A 352 14.61 7.18 1.16
C ASP A 352 14.43 7.46 2.67
N ALA A 353 13.25 7.12 3.22
CA ALA A 353 12.97 7.06 4.65
C ALA A 353 13.14 5.66 5.26
N HIS A 354 13.88 4.76 4.57
CA HIS A 354 14.25 3.41 4.98
C HIS A 354 13.10 2.39 5.05
N PHE A 355 11.98 2.67 4.40
CA PHE A 355 10.96 1.64 4.24
C PHE A 355 11.48 0.51 3.34
N ASN A 356 11.09 -0.73 3.68
CA ASN A 356 11.39 -1.92 2.89
C ASN A 356 10.15 -2.78 2.60
N CYS A 357 8.98 -2.33 3.07
CA CYS A 357 7.71 -3.02 2.90
C CYS A 357 6.58 -2.04 2.61
N ILE A 358 5.66 -2.42 1.74
CA ILE A 358 4.41 -1.72 1.44
C ILE A 358 3.28 -2.73 1.47
N ARG A 359 2.18 -2.44 2.19
CA ARG A 359 0.96 -3.23 2.08
C ARG A 359 -0.04 -2.49 1.19
N VAL A 360 -0.48 -3.13 0.12
CA VAL A 360 -1.60 -2.64 -0.71
C VAL A 360 -2.89 -3.06 -0.05
N TRP A 361 -3.63 -2.09 0.44
CA TRP A 361 -4.85 -2.32 1.22
C TRP A 361 -6.03 -2.76 0.36
N GLY A 362 -6.80 -3.76 0.84
CA GLY A 362 -7.85 -4.47 0.09
C GLY A 362 -9.13 -3.69 -0.23
N GLY A 363 -9.30 -2.46 0.23
CA GLY A 363 -10.45 -1.61 -0.14
C GLY A 363 -10.18 -0.65 -1.31
N GLY A 364 -8.99 -0.75 -1.94
CA GLY A 364 -8.57 0.03 -3.09
C GLY A 364 -8.76 -0.69 -4.42
N ASN A 365 -7.75 -0.61 -5.25
CA ASN A 365 -7.63 -1.34 -6.53
C ASN A 365 -6.23 -1.94 -6.66
N TYR A 366 -6.11 -3.01 -7.43
CA TYR A 366 -4.79 -3.55 -7.79
C TYR A 366 -3.99 -2.49 -8.52
N PRO A 367 -2.80 -2.08 -8.00
CA PRO A 367 -2.01 -1.03 -8.62
C PRO A 367 -1.62 -1.39 -10.06
N TYR A 368 -1.41 -0.38 -10.89
CA TYR A 368 -0.93 -0.58 -12.26
C TYR A 368 0.55 -1.00 -12.29
N ASP A 369 1.03 -1.47 -13.45
CA ASP A 369 2.36 -2.09 -13.56
C ASP A 369 3.50 -1.19 -13.10
N GLY A 370 3.42 0.14 -13.33
CA GLY A 370 4.43 1.10 -12.89
C GLY A 370 4.65 1.14 -11.37
N PHE A 371 3.63 0.85 -10.55
CA PHE A 371 3.79 0.68 -9.10
C PHE A 371 4.69 -0.52 -8.78
N TRP A 372 4.43 -1.65 -9.43
CA TRP A 372 5.16 -2.87 -9.22
C TRP A 372 6.61 -2.77 -9.70
N ASP A 373 6.81 -2.17 -10.89
CA ASP A 373 8.15 -1.89 -11.42
C ASP A 373 8.95 -1.00 -10.48
N ALA A 374 8.33 0.04 -9.92
CA ALA A 374 8.95 0.90 -8.93
C ALA A 374 9.31 0.15 -7.63
N CYS A 375 8.41 -0.71 -7.11
CA CYS A 375 8.70 -1.53 -5.94
C CYS A 375 9.85 -2.50 -6.19
N ASP A 376 9.92 -3.13 -7.38
CA ASP A 376 11.02 -4.00 -7.78
C ASP A 376 12.35 -3.26 -7.83
N GLU A 377 12.39 -2.06 -8.41
CA GLU A 377 13.59 -1.22 -8.54
C GLU A 377 14.04 -0.61 -7.21
N LEU A 378 13.10 -0.29 -6.32
CA LEU A 378 13.36 0.36 -5.04
C LEU A 378 13.57 -0.62 -3.87
N GLY A 379 13.32 -1.92 -4.08
CA GLY A 379 13.47 -2.94 -3.04
C GLY A 379 12.36 -2.92 -1.99
N LEU A 380 11.14 -2.61 -2.37
CA LEU A 380 10.00 -2.58 -1.46
C LEU A 380 9.23 -3.91 -1.55
N VAL A 381 9.25 -4.71 -0.49
CA VAL A 381 8.44 -5.94 -0.42
C VAL A 381 6.97 -5.57 -0.36
N VAL A 382 6.14 -6.15 -1.22
CA VAL A 382 4.72 -5.85 -1.29
C VAL A 382 3.90 -6.97 -0.65
N TRP A 383 3.11 -6.61 0.34
CA TRP A 383 2.00 -7.38 0.87
C TRP A 383 0.76 -6.98 0.06
N GLU A 384 0.24 -7.86 -0.78
CA GLU A 384 -0.89 -7.56 -1.66
C GLU A 384 -2.18 -8.17 -1.12
N ASP A 385 -3.14 -7.33 -0.74
CA ASP A 385 -4.50 -7.79 -0.44
C ASP A 385 -5.28 -8.02 -1.74
N PHE A 386 -6.07 -9.09 -1.82
CA PHE A 386 -7.20 -9.13 -2.75
C PHE A 386 -8.23 -8.07 -2.36
N MET A 387 -8.88 -7.46 -3.36
CA MET A 387 -9.71 -6.27 -3.17
C MET A 387 -11.03 -6.56 -2.44
N PHE A 388 -10.93 -6.95 -1.16
CA PHE A 388 -12.02 -7.16 -0.22
C PHE A 388 -11.70 -6.49 1.11
N ALA A 389 -12.65 -5.71 1.65
CA ALA A 389 -12.46 -5.02 2.92
C ALA A 389 -13.78 -4.79 3.66
N CYS A 390 -13.80 -5.07 4.95
CA CYS A 390 -14.79 -4.61 5.94
C CYS A 390 -16.25 -4.72 5.50
N ALA A 391 -16.67 -5.86 4.89
CA ALA A 391 -18.02 -6.03 4.37
C ALA A 391 -18.47 -7.49 4.28
N ILE A 392 -19.77 -7.68 4.04
CA ILE A 392 -20.34 -8.98 3.64
C ILE A 392 -20.33 -9.07 2.12
N TYR A 393 -19.87 -10.20 1.58
CA TYR A 393 -20.00 -10.54 0.15
C TYR A 393 -20.88 -11.78 0.02
N ASP A 394 -21.89 -11.70 -0.86
CA ASP A 394 -22.80 -12.81 -1.13
C ASP A 394 -22.28 -13.67 -2.26
N LEU A 395 -21.85 -14.88 -1.96
CA LEU A 395 -21.28 -15.80 -2.93
C LEU A 395 -22.41 -16.49 -3.72
N THR A 396 -22.83 -15.83 -4.81
CA THR A 396 -23.67 -16.44 -5.86
C THR A 396 -22.78 -17.11 -6.91
N ASP A 397 -23.33 -17.99 -7.75
CA ASP A 397 -22.58 -18.64 -8.83
C ASP A 397 -21.98 -17.62 -9.82
N GLU A 398 -22.72 -16.52 -10.10
CA GLU A 398 -22.25 -15.44 -10.96
C GLU A 398 -21.08 -14.69 -10.31
N PHE A 399 -21.20 -14.34 -9.01
CA PHE A 399 -20.15 -13.66 -8.29
C PHE A 399 -18.90 -14.52 -8.13
N GLU A 400 -19.06 -15.84 -7.88
CA GLU A 400 -17.92 -16.78 -7.83
C GLU A 400 -17.13 -16.79 -9.14
N GLN A 401 -17.84 -16.90 -10.29
CA GLN A 401 -17.18 -16.88 -11.60
C GLN A 401 -16.49 -15.55 -11.88
N ASP A 402 -17.10 -14.45 -11.50
CA ASP A 402 -16.57 -13.12 -11.72
C ASP A 402 -15.30 -12.86 -10.90
N ILE A 403 -15.29 -13.17 -9.61
CA ILE A 403 -14.10 -13.01 -8.77
C ILE A 403 -12.97 -13.98 -9.14
N ILE A 404 -13.28 -15.20 -9.58
CA ILE A 404 -12.25 -16.14 -10.09
C ILE A 404 -11.54 -15.53 -11.30
N GLY A 405 -12.30 -14.94 -12.24
CA GLY A 405 -11.71 -14.22 -13.38
C GLY A 405 -10.83 -13.05 -12.94
N GLU A 406 -11.29 -12.24 -11.98
CA GLU A 406 -10.52 -11.14 -11.39
C GLU A 406 -9.20 -11.64 -10.79
N PHE A 407 -9.23 -12.73 -10.01
CA PHE A 407 -8.03 -13.30 -9.40
C PHE A 407 -7.03 -13.77 -10.46
N ILE A 408 -7.50 -14.51 -11.47
CA ILE A 408 -6.64 -15.02 -12.55
C ILE A 408 -5.95 -13.88 -13.30
N ASP A 409 -6.70 -12.84 -13.68
CA ASP A 409 -6.18 -11.69 -14.43
C ASP A 409 -5.07 -10.97 -13.64
N ASN A 410 -5.30 -10.68 -12.36
CA ASN A 410 -4.34 -9.96 -11.55
C ASN A 410 -3.16 -10.84 -11.08
N ILE A 411 -3.38 -12.11 -10.75
CA ILE A 411 -2.29 -13.03 -10.42
C ILE A 411 -1.34 -13.19 -11.61
N LYS A 412 -1.85 -13.42 -12.82
CA LYS A 412 -1.02 -13.54 -14.04
C LYS A 412 -0.18 -12.29 -14.30
N ARG A 413 -0.74 -11.10 -14.02
CA ARG A 413 -0.07 -9.82 -14.21
C ARG A 413 1.04 -9.57 -13.17
N ILE A 414 0.79 -9.92 -11.90
CA ILE A 414 1.60 -9.51 -10.74
C ILE A 414 2.66 -10.56 -10.35
N ARG A 415 2.40 -11.85 -10.46
CA ARG A 415 3.19 -12.96 -9.89
C ARG A 415 4.69 -13.00 -10.20
N HIS A 416 5.17 -12.25 -11.21
CA HIS A 416 6.59 -12.22 -11.57
C HIS A 416 7.38 -11.08 -10.93
N HIS A 417 6.72 -10.14 -10.26
CA HIS A 417 7.40 -9.03 -9.63
C HIS A 417 8.26 -9.51 -8.46
N ALA A 418 9.52 -9.04 -8.45
CA ALA A 418 10.48 -9.38 -7.41
C ALA A 418 10.00 -8.93 -6.02
N SER A 419 9.28 -7.83 -5.97
CA SER A 419 8.72 -7.22 -4.78
C SER A 419 7.55 -7.99 -4.16
N LEU A 420 6.81 -8.83 -4.91
CA LEU A 420 5.67 -9.56 -4.38
C LEU A 420 6.09 -10.48 -3.22
N GLY A 421 5.67 -10.11 -2.00
CA GLY A 421 5.99 -10.82 -0.76
C GLY A 421 4.98 -11.90 -0.38
N LEU A 422 3.70 -11.55 -0.47
CA LEU A 422 2.61 -12.48 -0.19
C LEU A 422 1.30 -11.98 -0.80
N TRP A 423 0.35 -12.91 -0.95
CA TRP A 423 -1.06 -12.64 -1.23
C TRP A 423 -1.87 -12.71 0.06
N CYS A 424 -2.74 -11.73 0.30
CA CYS A 424 -3.64 -11.71 1.45
C CYS A 424 -5.11 -11.70 1.01
N GLY A 425 -5.95 -12.48 1.67
CA GLY A 425 -7.34 -12.68 1.24
C GLY A 425 -8.23 -11.46 1.37
N ASN A 426 -8.12 -10.73 2.49
CA ASN A 426 -8.98 -9.56 2.76
C ASN A 426 -8.46 -8.70 3.91
N ASN A 427 -9.02 -7.49 4.02
CA ASN A 427 -8.83 -6.59 5.15
C ASN A 427 -9.95 -6.75 6.18
N GLU A 428 -9.59 -7.11 7.42
CA GLU A 428 -10.36 -7.09 8.69
C GLU A 428 -11.63 -7.97 8.77
N MET A 429 -11.99 -8.70 7.75
CA MET A 429 -13.25 -9.43 7.78
C MET A 429 -13.22 -10.60 8.78
N GLU A 430 -12.10 -11.29 8.94
CA GLU A 430 -11.97 -12.39 9.91
C GLU A 430 -12.11 -11.88 11.35
N MET A 431 -11.49 -10.75 11.65
CA MET A 431 -11.58 -10.09 12.95
C MET A 431 -13.04 -9.73 13.28
N PHE A 432 -13.75 -9.12 12.36
CA PHE A 432 -15.14 -8.71 12.57
C PHE A 432 -16.10 -9.89 12.69
N VAL A 433 -15.82 -11.04 12.06
CA VAL A 433 -16.58 -12.29 12.33
C VAL A 433 -16.40 -12.71 13.77
N LYS A 434 -15.18 -12.68 14.30
CA LYS A 434 -14.87 -13.04 15.68
C LYS A 434 -15.56 -12.09 16.69
N GLU A 435 -15.58 -10.80 16.39
CA GLU A 435 -16.24 -9.78 17.19
C GLU A 435 -17.78 -9.80 17.09
N GLY A 436 -18.33 -10.63 16.20
CA GLY A 436 -19.77 -10.73 15.98
C GLY A 436 -20.38 -9.54 15.23
N MET A 437 -19.55 -8.84 14.45
CA MET A 437 -19.95 -7.76 13.56
C MET A 437 -20.21 -8.28 12.15
N TRP A 438 -21.08 -7.64 11.41
CA TRP A 438 -21.50 -7.87 10.00
C TRP A 438 -21.71 -9.34 9.63
N ILE A 439 -20.66 -10.15 9.54
CA ILE A 439 -20.68 -11.55 9.11
C ILE A 439 -21.13 -12.43 10.29
N THR A 440 -22.45 -12.51 10.51
CA THR A 440 -23.03 -13.18 11.69
C THR A 440 -23.82 -14.42 11.33
N ARG A 441 -24.41 -14.48 10.13
CA ARG A 441 -25.29 -15.59 9.71
C ARG A 441 -24.48 -16.78 9.20
N PRO A 442 -25.00 -18.02 9.36
CA PRO A 442 -24.29 -19.22 8.89
C PRO A 442 -23.92 -19.20 7.41
N LYS A 443 -24.79 -18.67 6.52
CA LYS A 443 -24.48 -18.53 5.10
C LYS A 443 -23.31 -17.58 4.87
N GLU A 444 -23.32 -16.42 5.49
CA GLU A 444 -22.26 -15.41 5.38
C GLU A 444 -20.90 -15.96 5.83
N LYS A 445 -20.88 -16.72 6.94
CA LYS A 445 -19.66 -17.41 7.41
C LYS A 445 -19.21 -18.50 6.44
N SER A 446 -20.16 -19.24 5.86
CA SER A 446 -19.86 -20.26 4.84
C SER A 446 -19.30 -19.62 3.57
N ASP A 447 -19.86 -18.50 3.14
CA ASP A 447 -19.37 -17.76 1.96
C ASP A 447 -17.97 -17.20 2.22
N TYR A 448 -17.70 -16.65 3.40
CA TYR A 448 -16.38 -16.21 3.82
C TYR A 448 -15.36 -17.34 3.71
N VAL A 449 -15.61 -18.49 4.34
CA VAL A 449 -14.67 -19.63 4.30
C VAL A 449 -14.46 -20.13 2.87
N LYS A 450 -15.54 -20.17 2.04
CA LYS A 450 -15.40 -20.57 0.64
C LYS A 450 -14.52 -19.62 -0.16
N ILE A 451 -14.71 -18.31 -0.01
CA ILE A 451 -13.93 -17.31 -0.77
C ILE A 451 -12.46 -17.38 -0.35
N TYR A 452 -12.18 -17.18 0.94
CA TYR A 452 -10.83 -16.91 1.43
C TYR A 452 -10.03 -18.15 1.81
N GLU A 453 -10.69 -19.26 2.19
CA GLU A 453 -9.98 -20.47 2.60
C GLU A 453 -10.10 -21.63 1.58
N TYR A 454 -10.87 -21.43 0.49
CA TYR A 454 -11.01 -22.44 -0.55
C TYR A 454 -10.80 -21.92 -1.98
N ILE A 455 -11.56 -20.89 -2.43
CA ILE A 455 -11.51 -20.42 -3.84
C ILE A 455 -10.18 -19.75 -4.12
N ILE A 456 -9.75 -18.76 -3.33
CA ILE A 456 -8.46 -18.09 -3.53
C ILE A 456 -7.29 -19.08 -3.47
N PRO A 457 -7.16 -19.93 -2.41
CA PRO A 457 -6.12 -20.95 -2.40
C PRO A 457 -6.12 -21.90 -3.59
N LYS A 458 -7.29 -22.26 -4.09
CA LYS A 458 -7.43 -23.12 -5.28
C LYS A 458 -6.90 -22.42 -6.53
N VAL A 459 -7.25 -21.15 -6.73
CA VAL A 459 -6.78 -20.35 -7.87
C VAL A 459 -5.26 -20.13 -7.76
N LEU A 460 -4.75 -19.77 -6.59
CA LEU A 460 -3.31 -19.60 -6.37
C LEU A 460 -2.54 -20.89 -6.59
N LYS A 461 -3.06 -22.04 -6.15
CA LYS A 461 -2.43 -23.33 -6.41
C LYS A 461 -2.23 -23.62 -7.90
N GLU A 462 -3.10 -23.08 -8.75
CA GLU A 462 -3.03 -23.26 -10.21
C GLU A 462 -2.13 -22.20 -10.88
N TYR A 463 -2.25 -20.94 -10.46
CA TYR A 463 -1.64 -19.80 -11.17
C TYR A 463 -0.41 -19.21 -10.49
N ASP A 464 -0.24 -19.36 -9.17
CA ASP A 464 0.94 -18.92 -8.41
C ASP A 464 1.16 -19.74 -7.12
N PRO A 465 1.49 -21.03 -7.24
CA PRO A 465 1.63 -21.92 -6.08
C PRO A 465 2.85 -21.62 -5.19
N ASN A 466 3.75 -20.75 -5.60
CA ASN A 466 5.01 -20.50 -4.89
C ASN A 466 4.97 -19.28 -3.98
N THR A 467 4.07 -18.32 -4.22
CA THR A 467 3.90 -17.17 -3.35
C THR A 467 3.05 -17.53 -2.13
N PHE A 468 3.49 -17.11 -0.96
CA PHE A 468 2.77 -17.37 0.29
C PHE A 468 1.39 -16.71 0.28
N TYR A 469 0.39 -17.41 0.79
CA TYR A 469 -0.98 -16.90 0.95
C TYR A 469 -1.35 -16.78 2.42
N TRP A 470 -1.94 -15.64 2.79
CA TRP A 470 -2.48 -15.35 4.12
C TRP A 470 -3.99 -15.08 4.02
N PRO A 471 -4.88 -15.73 4.82
CA PRO A 471 -6.31 -15.68 4.56
C PRO A 471 -6.97 -14.34 4.83
N ALA A 472 -6.45 -13.55 5.76
CA ALA A 472 -6.93 -12.23 6.12
C ALA A 472 -5.83 -11.42 6.80
N SER A 473 -6.01 -10.12 6.93
CA SER A 473 -5.24 -9.24 7.81
C SER A 473 -6.20 -8.42 8.67
N PRO A 474 -6.19 -8.57 10.03
CA PRO A 474 -5.31 -9.46 10.78
C PRO A 474 -5.81 -10.92 10.75
N SER A 475 -4.90 -11.86 11.01
CA SER A 475 -5.20 -13.27 11.14
C SER A 475 -4.18 -14.03 12.01
N SER A 476 -4.59 -15.16 12.55
CA SER A 476 -3.69 -16.15 13.17
C SER A 476 -3.57 -17.43 12.34
N GLY A 477 -4.01 -17.38 11.06
CA GLY A 477 -3.93 -18.49 10.11
C GLY A 477 -5.26 -18.99 9.58
N GLY A 478 -6.37 -18.26 9.83
CA GLY A 478 -7.70 -18.56 9.31
C GLY A 478 -8.62 -19.27 10.32
N ALA A 479 -9.77 -19.70 9.82
CA ALA A 479 -10.79 -20.42 10.59
C ALA A 479 -11.41 -19.63 11.76
N PHE A 480 -11.32 -18.30 11.74
CA PHE A 480 -11.77 -17.40 12.82
C PHE A 480 -11.08 -17.66 14.18
N ASP A 481 -9.84 -18.17 14.17
CA ASP A 481 -9.11 -18.55 15.36
C ASP A 481 -8.27 -17.39 15.91
N GLU A 482 -8.87 -16.55 16.76
CA GLU A 482 -8.25 -15.40 17.43
C GLU A 482 -7.44 -14.51 16.48
N PRO A 483 -8.06 -13.84 15.50
CA PRO A 483 -7.36 -13.14 14.41
C PRO A 483 -6.48 -11.96 14.85
N ASN A 484 -6.55 -11.50 16.08
CA ASN A 484 -5.66 -10.48 16.67
C ASN A 484 -4.82 -11.06 17.84
N ASP A 485 -4.41 -12.33 17.74
CA ASP A 485 -3.59 -12.98 18.80
C ASP A 485 -2.22 -12.31 18.88
N GLU A 486 -1.84 -11.85 20.05
CA GLU A 486 -0.52 -11.23 20.33
C GLU A 486 0.66 -12.11 19.92
N ASN A 487 0.48 -13.44 19.94
CA ASN A 487 1.56 -14.42 19.83
C ASN A 487 1.62 -15.17 18.50
N ARG A 488 0.70 -14.89 17.55
CA ARG A 488 0.60 -15.58 16.26
C ARG A 488 0.16 -14.62 15.14
N GLY A 489 0.71 -14.81 13.94
CA GLY A 489 0.29 -14.07 12.76
C GLY A 489 0.54 -12.56 12.85
N ASP A 490 -0.38 -11.79 12.29
CA ASP A 490 -0.36 -10.34 12.26
C ASP A 490 -1.51 -9.73 13.05
N VAL A 491 -1.34 -8.48 13.48
CA VAL A 491 -2.34 -7.75 14.25
C VAL A 491 -2.63 -6.37 13.68
N HIS A 492 -3.88 -5.94 13.83
CA HIS A 492 -4.31 -4.55 13.71
C HIS A 492 -4.52 -3.98 15.11
N TYR A 493 -3.71 -3.01 15.51
CA TYR A 493 -3.74 -2.47 16.86
C TYR A 493 -4.24 -1.02 16.89
N TRP A 494 -5.50 -0.84 17.30
CA TRP A 494 -6.20 0.43 17.23
C TRP A 494 -6.59 1.04 18.58
N ASP A 495 -6.21 0.44 19.69
CA ASP A 495 -6.58 0.93 21.03
C ASP A 495 -6.01 2.32 21.33
N VAL A 496 -4.82 2.66 20.81
CA VAL A 496 -4.24 3.99 21.00
C VAL A 496 -5.03 5.06 20.24
N TRP A 497 -5.54 4.79 19.05
CA TRP A 497 -6.34 5.76 18.29
C TRP A 497 -7.85 5.58 18.51
N HIS A 498 -8.42 4.47 18.04
CA HIS A 498 -9.87 4.22 18.14
C HIS A 498 -10.32 4.02 19.58
N GLY A 499 -9.53 3.31 20.39
CA GLY A 499 -9.81 3.03 21.79
C GLY A 499 -9.51 4.17 22.75
N ASN A 500 -8.99 5.30 22.31
CA ASN A 500 -8.56 6.45 23.15
C ASN A 500 -7.59 6.08 24.29
N LYS A 501 -6.83 4.98 24.14
CA LYS A 501 -5.81 4.61 25.12
C LYS A 501 -4.61 5.55 25.05
N PRO A 502 -3.88 5.76 26.17
CA PRO A 502 -2.67 6.57 26.16
C PRO A 502 -1.60 5.97 25.22
N ILE A 503 -0.74 6.83 24.67
CA ILE A 503 0.35 6.42 23.76
C ILE A 503 1.26 5.34 24.38
N THR A 504 1.44 5.38 25.70
CA THR A 504 2.23 4.40 26.45
C THR A 504 1.67 2.96 26.41
N GLU A 505 0.44 2.78 25.95
CA GLU A 505 -0.19 1.47 25.82
C GLU A 505 0.57 0.55 24.85
N TYR A 506 1.19 1.08 23.80
CA TYR A 506 1.98 0.29 22.86
C TYR A 506 3.06 -0.57 23.55
N ARG A 507 3.65 -0.12 24.65
CA ARG A 507 4.71 -0.87 25.38
C ARG A 507 4.19 -2.04 26.21
N LYS A 508 2.89 -2.24 26.32
CA LYS A 508 2.30 -3.36 27.07
C LYS A 508 2.20 -4.64 26.24
N PHE A 509 2.30 -4.54 24.92
CA PHE A 509 2.12 -5.63 23.97
C PHE A 509 3.42 -5.99 23.25
N PHE A 510 3.55 -7.30 22.94
CA PHE A 510 4.71 -7.86 22.27
C PHE A 510 4.27 -8.68 21.06
N PHE A 511 3.68 -8.01 20.08
CA PHE A 511 3.15 -8.61 18.87
C PHE A 511 4.21 -9.32 18.02
N ARG A 512 3.79 -10.25 17.16
CA ARG A 512 4.64 -10.91 16.17
C ARG A 512 4.89 -10.05 14.94
N TYR A 513 3.84 -9.40 14.49
CA TYR A 513 3.84 -8.50 13.34
C TYR A 513 2.66 -7.55 13.47
N VAL A 514 2.91 -6.27 13.38
CA VAL A 514 1.85 -5.25 13.41
C VAL A 514 1.65 -4.76 11.98
N SER A 515 0.61 -5.28 11.34
CA SER A 515 0.28 -4.98 9.94
C SER A 515 -0.56 -3.73 9.78
N GLU A 516 -1.15 -3.24 10.88
CA GLU A 516 -1.89 -1.99 10.88
C GLU A 516 -1.94 -1.37 12.28
N PHE A 517 -1.51 -0.12 12.40
CA PHE A 517 -1.70 0.78 13.54
C PHE A 517 -1.42 2.21 13.09
N GLY A 518 -2.08 3.19 13.68
CA GLY A 518 -1.97 4.53 13.17
C GLY A 518 -2.43 5.60 14.16
N PHE A 519 -2.16 6.86 13.79
CA PHE A 519 -2.59 8.05 14.50
C PHE A 519 -2.84 9.18 13.50
N GLN A 520 -3.92 9.95 13.64
CA GLN A 520 -4.23 11.03 12.69
C GLN A 520 -3.53 12.36 13.01
N SER A 521 -3.32 13.13 11.95
CA SER A 521 -3.00 14.55 12.05
C SER A 521 -3.60 15.34 10.90
N PHE A 522 -3.66 16.64 11.05
CA PHE A 522 -3.97 17.56 9.95
C PHE A 522 -2.79 17.64 8.96
N PRO A 523 -3.04 17.88 7.66
CA PRO A 523 -1.98 18.24 6.72
C PRO A 523 -1.44 19.65 7.02
N SER A 524 -0.34 20.05 6.36
CA SER A 524 0.23 21.39 6.52
C SER A 524 -0.72 22.50 6.05
N LEU A 525 -0.51 23.73 6.53
CA LEU A 525 -1.30 24.89 6.08
C LEU A 525 -1.30 25.02 4.55
N LYS A 526 -0.15 24.81 3.89
CA LYS A 526 -0.06 24.85 2.42
C LYS A 526 -0.98 23.85 1.70
N THR A 527 -1.25 22.70 2.31
CA THR A 527 -2.20 21.72 1.79
C THR A 527 -3.63 22.13 2.15
N VAL A 528 -3.88 22.61 3.36
CA VAL A 528 -5.21 23.11 3.76
C VAL A 528 -5.67 24.27 2.85
N GLU A 529 -4.76 25.13 2.44
CA GLU A 529 -5.05 26.25 1.51
C GLU A 529 -5.53 25.81 0.13
N THR A 530 -5.28 24.58 -0.29
CA THR A 530 -5.76 24.06 -1.59
C THR A 530 -7.26 23.79 -1.62
N PHE A 531 -7.90 23.65 -0.44
CA PHE A 531 -9.33 23.31 -0.37
C PHE A 531 -10.15 24.23 0.54
N THR A 532 -9.55 25.28 1.12
CA THR A 532 -10.22 26.19 2.07
C THR A 532 -10.08 27.65 1.67
N GLU A 533 -11.09 28.45 2.02
CA GLU A 533 -10.98 29.90 2.12
C GLU A 533 -10.46 30.32 3.53
N PRO A 534 -9.95 31.55 3.71
CA PRO A 534 -9.46 32.00 5.02
C PRO A 534 -10.47 31.85 6.16
N GLU A 535 -11.75 32.06 5.92
CA GLU A 535 -12.82 31.90 6.92
C GLU A 535 -13.07 30.44 7.33
N ASP A 536 -12.64 29.46 6.51
CA ASP A 536 -12.76 28.04 6.79
C ASP A 536 -11.66 27.53 7.74
N ARG A 537 -10.61 28.32 7.99
CA ARG A 537 -9.39 27.90 8.71
C ARG A 537 -9.60 27.85 10.21
N ASN A 538 -10.45 26.95 10.63
CA ASN A 538 -10.65 26.51 12.02
C ASN A 538 -10.91 25.00 11.98
N VAL A 539 -10.23 24.23 12.83
CA VAL A 539 -10.31 22.75 12.80
C VAL A 539 -11.74 22.21 13.02
N PHE A 540 -12.65 23.01 13.52
CA PHE A 540 -14.07 22.70 13.70
C PHE A 540 -14.99 23.45 12.72
N SER A 541 -14.46 24.10 11.69
CA SER A 541 -15.28 24.68 10.64
C SER A 541 -15.95 23.60 9.79
N TYR A 542 -17.07 23.95 9.17
CA TYR A 542 -17.79 23.03 8.28
C TYR A 542 -16.89 22.39 7.21
N VAL A 543 -16.02 23.18 6.55
CA VAL A 543 -15.14 22.69 5.50
C VAL A 543 -14.06 21.78 6.06
N MET A 544 -13.40 22.16 7.15
CA MET A 544 -12.40 21.31 7.80
C MET A 544 -12.99 19.97 8.29
N GLU A 545 -14.25 19.98 8.78
CA GLU A 545 -14.95 18.76 9.16
C GLU A 545 -15.40 17.93 7.95
N LYS A 546 -15.62 18.54 6.77
CA LYS A 546 -15.84 17.79 5.51
C LYS A 546 -14.59 17.07 5.04
N HIS A 547 -13.41 17.65 5.29
CA HIS A 547 -12.11 17.06 5.04
C HIS A 547 -11.55 16.28 6.25
N GLN A 548 -12.46 15.78 7.11
CA GLN A 548 -12.23 14.80 8.17
C GLN A 548 -13.29 13.72 8.05
N ARG A 549 -12.89 12.49 7.76
CA ARG A 549 -13.83 11.40 7.47
C ARG A 549 -14.05 10.45 8.64
N ASN A 550 -13.13 10.43 9.59
CA ASN A 550 -13.27 9.61 10.78
C ASN A 550 -14.11 10.35 11.84
N GLN A 551 -15.14 9.69 12.31
CA GLN A 551 -16.11 10.27 13.26
C GLN A 551 -15.42 10.79 14.52
N SER A 552 -15.71 12.04 14.90
CA SER A 552 -15.19 12.70 16.10
C SER A 552 -13.64 12.88 16.13
N ALA A 553 -12.95 12.66 15.02
CA ALA A 553 -11.48 12.59 15.01
C ALA A 553 -10.83 13.96 15.29
N ASN A 554 -11.40 15.08 14.83
CA ASN A 554 -10.86 16.41 15.18
C ASN A 554 -10.88 16.62 16.70
N GLY A 555 -11.96 16.22 17.37
CA GLY A 555 -12.06 16.24 18.84
C GLY A 555 -11.06 15.25 19.48
N LYS A 556 -10.83 14.09 18.89
CA LYS A 556 -9.89 13.09 19.36
C LYS A 556 -8.43 13.58 19.27
N ILE A 557 -8.05 14.23 18.16
CA ILE A 557 -6.75 14.91 18.03
C ILE A 557 -6.58 15.93 19.15
N MET A 558 -7.60 16.77 19.41
CA MET A 558 -7.53 17.79 20.47
C MET A 558 -7.47 17.18 21.86
N ASN A 559 -8.11 16.03 22.11
CA ASN A 559 -8.02 15.30 23.39
C ASN A 559 -6.59 14.79 23.65
N TYR A 560 -5.93 14.20 22.66
CA TYR A 560 -4.53 13.77 22.79
C TYR A 560 -3.57 14.96 22.86
N MET A 561 -3.89 16.06 22.16
CA MET A 561 -3.11 17.30 22.24
C MET A 561 -3.15 17.89 23.65
N GLU A 562 -4.31 17.90 24.30
CA GLU A 562 -4.45 18.34 25.70
C GLU A 562 -3.57 17.52 26.65
N GLN A 563 -3.46 16.20 26.43
CA GLN A 563 -2.63 15.33 27.26
C GLN A 563 -1.13 15.60 27.09
N THR A 564 -0.70 16.11 25.93
CA THR A 564 0.70 16.17 25.51
C THR A 564 1.27 17.58 25.50
N PHE A 565 0.55 18.55 24.91
CA PHE A 565 1.01 19.92 24.67
C PHE A 565 0.11 20.95 25.36
N LEU A 566 0.61 22.17 25.54
CA LEU A 566 -0.25 23.33 25.75
C LEU A 566 -1.01 23.58 24.43
N TYR A 567 -2.25 24.07 24.53
CA TYR A 567 -3.02 24.42 23.35
C TYR A 567 -2.31 25.48 22.52
N PRO A 568 -2.14 25.26 21.20
CA PRO A 568 -1.58 26.26 20.31
C PRO A 568 -2.45 27.54 20.25
N ASN A 569 -1.82 28.67 19.97
CA ASN A 569 -2.50 29.98 19.96
C ASN A 569 -3.09 30.34 18.59
N ASP A 570 -2.74 29.62 17.54
CA ASP A 570 -3.16 29.87 16.16
C ASP A 570 -3.40 28.59 15.39
N PHE A 571 -4.00 28.73 14.20
CA PHE A 571 -4.41 27.61 13.38
C PHE A 571 -3.21 26.82 12.84
N ASP A 572 -2.19 27.51 12.31
CA ASP A 572 -1.02 26.86 11.71
C ASP A 572 -0.24 26.04 12.75
N THR A 573 0.03 26.64 13.91
CA THR A 573 0.66 25.91 15.03
C THR A 573 -0.19 24.71 15.49
N THR A 574 -1.52 24.80 15.40
CA THR A 574 -2.41 23.66 15.72
C THR A 574 -2.21 22.51 14.74
N LEU A 575 -2.13 22.81 13.44
CA LEU A 575 -1.87 21.79 12.40
C LEU A 575 -0.54 21.10 12.66
N TYR A 576 0.53 21.88 12.86
CA TYR A 576 1.87 21.33 13.12
C TYR A 576 1.94 20.53 14.43
N ALA A 577 1.37 21.02 15.52
CA ALA A 577 1.34 20.30 16.79
C ALA A 577 0.63 18.94 16.65
N SER A 578 -0.42 18.85 15.81
CA SER A 578 -1.08 17.58 15.50
C SER A 578 -0.16 16.59 14.79
N GLN A 579 0.68 17.08 13.88
CA GLN A 579 1.67 16.24 13.17
C GLN A 579 2.77 15.76 14.13
N LEU A 580 3.25 16.59 15.04
CA LEU A 580 4.18 16.15 16.07
C LEU A 580 3.57 15.09 16.98
N LEU A 581 2.31 15.26 17.36
CA LEU A 581 1.57 14.30 18.17
C LEU A 581 1.47 12.94 17.46
N GLN A 582 1.10 12.93 16.19
CA GLN A 582 1.10 11.74 15.34
C GLN A 582 2.47 11.06 15.32
N ALA A 583 3.52 11.84 15.05
CA ALA A 583 4.88 11.33 14.93
C ALA A 583 5.39 10.72 16.25
N GLU A 584 5.13 11.36 17.38
CA GLU A 584 5.50 10.86 18.71
C GLU A 584 4.74 9.58 19.08
N ALA A 585 3.45 9.51 18.77
CA ALA A 585 2.65 8.31 19.04
C ALA A 585 3.17 7.10 18.28
N ILE A 586 3.41 7.25 16.98
CA ILE A 586 3.89 6.16 16.12
C ILE A 586 5.34 5.79 16.47
N ARG A 587 6.22 6.77 16.70
CA ARG A 587 7.59 6.53 17.15
C ARG A 587 7.62 5.65 18.41
N TYR A 588 6.75 5.94 19.37
CA TYR A 588 6.70 5.21 20.63
C TYR A 588 6.41 3.71 20.43
N GLY A 589 5.51 3.39 19.53
CA GLY A 589 5.20 2.02 19.12
C GLY A 589 6.33 1.37 18.33
N VAL A 590 6.78 2.00 17.23
CA VAL A 590 7.80 1.43 16.34
C VAL A 590 9.11 1.15 17.08
N GLU A 591 9.59 2.11 17.90
CA GLU A 591 10.81 1.89 18.68
C GLU A 591 10.67 0.72 19.65
N HIS A 592 9.50 0.56 20.28
CA HIS A 592 9.23 -0.58 21.15
C HIS A 592 9.30 -1.91 20.38
N PHE A 593 8.63 -2.00 19.24
CA PHE A 593 8.61 -3.23 18.43
C PHE A 593 9.99 -3.56 17.87
N ARG A 594 10.77 -2.58 17.42
CA ARG A 594 12.13 -2.79 16.93
C ARG A 594 13.12 -3.20 18.04
N ARG A 595 12.94 -2.68 19.27
CA ARG A 595 13.73 -3.17 20.44
C ARG A 595 13.50 -4.65 20.74
N ASN A 596 12.34 -5.17 20.33
CA ASN A 596 11.94 -6.57 20.52
C ASN A 596 12.06 -7.40 19.22
N ARG A 597 13.03 -7.03 18.36
CA ARG A 597 13.35 -7.80 17.17
C ARG A 597 13.56 -9.29 17.48
N GLY A 598 13.03 -10.16 16.64
CA GLY A 598 12.99 -11.61 16.85
C GLY A 598 11.65 -12.08 17.41
N ARG A 599 11.09 -11.38 18.40
CA ARG A 599 9.70 -11.58 18.79
C ARG A 599 8.74 -10.82 17.85
N CYS A 600 8.95 -9.54 17.65
CA CYS A 600 8.27 -8.76 16.61
C CYS A 600 9.15 -8.67 15.37
N MET A 601 8.57 -8.90 14.19
CA MET A 601 9.30 -8.89 12.93
C MET A 601 8.67 -7.98 11.85
N GLY A 602 7.76 -7.09 12.24
CA GLY A 602 7.21 -6.11 11.31
C GLY A 602 6.37 -5.03 11.98
N THR A 603 6.50 -3.82 11.42
CA THR A 603 5.64 -2.66 11.72
C THR A 603 5.24 -1.99 10.42
N VAL A 604 3.97 -2.12 10.07
CA VAL A 604 3.37 -1.47 8.89
C VAL A 604 2.39 -0.42 9.40
N ILE A 605 2.67 0.83 9.09
CA ILE A 605 1.95 1.99 9.62
C ILE A 605 0.74 2.27 8.73
N TRP A 606 -0.42 2.40 9.31
CA TRP A 606 -1.57 2.98 8.66
C TRP A 606 -1.46 4.51 8.73
N GLN A 607 -1.21 5.27 7.62
CA GLN A 607 -0.97 4.85 6.25
C GLN A 607 0.14 5.71 5.58
N LEU A 608 0.59 5.33 4.37
CA LEU A 608 1.65 6.04 3.66
C LEU A 608 1.17 7.39 3.11
N ASN A 609 0.06 7.37 2.35
CA ASN A 609 -0.42 8.44 1.47
C ASN A 609 -1.90 8.72 1.61
N ASP A 610 -2.35 9.83 1.01
CA ASP A 610 -3.75 10.23 0.87
C ASP A 610 -4.21 10.15 -0.60
N CYS A 611 -5.53 10.00 -0.83
CA CYS A 611 -6.15 10.05 -2.15
C CYS A 611 -6.82 11.40 -2.48
N TRP A 612 -6.88 12.31 -1.55
CA TRP A 612 -7.39 13.67 -1.64
C TRP A 612 -6.90 14.50 -0.44
N PRO A 613 -7.00 15.85 -0.45
CA PRO A 613 -6.59 16.67 0.69
C PRO A 613 -7.49 16.41 1.92
N VAL A 614 -6.95 15.89 3.01
CA VAL A 614 -7.73 15.41 4.16
C VAL A 614 -6.90 15.37 5.44
N ALA A 615 -7.55 15.44 6.60
CA ALA A 615 -6.96 15.02 7.87
C ALA A 615 -7.00 13.49 7.96
N SER A 616 -5.84 12.85 8.15
CA SER A 616 -5.70 11.41 8.04
C SER A 616 -4.51 10.87 8.81
N TRP A 617 -4.31 9.57 8.71
CA TRP A 617 -3.14 8.86 9.25
C TRP A 617 -1.91 8.92 8.33
N ALA A 618 -2.04 9.45 7.11
CA ALA A 618 -0.97 9.47 6.13
C ALA A 618 0.31 10.14 6.68
N SER A 619 1.47 9.58 6.30
CA SER A 619 2.77 10.18 6.59
C SER A 619 3.22 11.19 5.53
N ILE A 620 2.71 11.01 4.29
CA ILE A 620 2.86 11.94 3.16
C ILE A 620 1.47 12.39 2.75
N ASP A 621 1.20 13.69 2.75
CA ASP A 621 -0.11 14.23 2.39
C ASP A 621 -0.40 14.12 0.88
N TYR A 622 -1.66 14.36 0.49
CA TYR A 622 -2.10 14.29 -0.91
C TYR A 622 -1.25 15.13 -1.88
N CYS A 623 -0.70 16.24 -1.43
CA CYS A 623 0.16 17.11 -2.23
C CYS A 623 1.63 16.63 -2.29
N GLY A 624 1.96 15.47 -1.73
CA GLY A 624 3.30 14.90 -1.70
C GLY A 624 4.23 15.54 -0.64
N ARG A 625 3.67 16.26 0.34
CA ARG A 625 4.43 16.88 1.43
C ARG A 625 4.60 15.89 2.57
N TRP A 626 5.81 15.79 3.10
CA TRP A 626 6.08 15.03 4.30
C TRP A 626 5.41 15.70 5.51
N LYS A 627 4.61 14.94 6.23
CA LYS A 627 4.18 15.30 7.57
C LYS A 627 5.30 14.96 8.56
N ALA A 628 5.25 15.49 9.78
CA ALA A 628 6.27 15.21 10.81
C ALA A 628 6.52 13.69 10.97
N LEU A 629 5.50 12.85 10.84
CA LEU A 629 5.62 11.39 10.90
C LEU A 629 6.65 10.84 9.92
N HIS A 630 6.69 11.33 8.67
CA HIS A 630 7.61 10.78 7.66
C HIS A 630 9.08 11.11 7.97
N TYR A 631 9.36 12.31 8.53
CA TYR A 631 10.68 12.66 9.04
C TYR A 631 11.09 11.80 10.24
N TYR A 632 10.13 11.47 11.11
CA TYR A 632 10.36 10.55 12.24
C TYR A 632 10.57 9.11 11.74
N ALA A 633 9.84 8.70 10.70
CA ALA A 633 10.00 7.38 10.08
C ALA A 633 11.42 7.17 9.56
N LYS A 634 12.01 8.16 8.90
CA LYS A 634 13.41 8.12 8.47
C LYS A 634 14.38 7.85 9.63
N ARG A 635 14.05 8.25 10.86
CA ARG A 635 14.87 7.99 12.06
C ARG A 635 14.57 6.64 12.69
N PHE A 636 13.31 6.33 12.93
CA PHE A 636 12.95 5.08 13.60
C PHE A 636 13.02 3.85 12.68
N PHE A 637 13.09 4.02 11.36
CA PHE A 637 13.40 2.97 10.38
C PHE A 637 14.86 2.96 9.91
N ALA A 638 15.71 3.82 10.45
CA ALA A 638 17.13 3.79 10.12
C ALA A 638 17.72 2.38 10.37
N PRO A 639 18.61 1.89 9.47
CA PRO A 639 19.20 0.54 9.59
C PRO A 639 19.86 0.28 10.93
N VAL A 640 20.50 1.28 11.52
CA VAL A 640 21.01 1.27 12.90
C VAL A 640 20.27 2.32 13.70
N MET A 641 19.52 1.91 14.70
CA MET A 641 18.69 2.78 15.51
C MET A 641 19.07 2.67 16.99
N LEU A 642 19.38 3.80 17.62
CA LEU A 642 19.45 3.92 19.07
C LEU A 642 18.14 4.48 19.59
N SER A 643 17.49 3.79 20.51
CA SER A 643 16.23 4.24 21.14
C SER A 643 16.26 4.05 22.65
N CYS A 644 15.33 4.70 23.34
CA CYS A 644 15.23 4.68 24.79
C CYS A 644 13.86 4.20 25.25
N ALA A 645 13.84 3.27 26.19
CA ALA A 645 12.68 2.93 27.00
C ALA A 645 12.83 3.67 28.36
N GLU A 646 12.28 4.86 28.44
CA GLU A 646 12.29 5.69 29.65
C GLU A 646 11.19 5.25 30.64
N GLU A 647 11.44 5.45 31.91
CA GLU A 647 10.42 5.52 32.96
C GLU A 647 10.29 6.97 33.44
N GLY A 648 9.07 7.45 33.60
CA GLY A 648 8.73 8.78 34.05
C GLY A 648 7.23 8.86 34.40
N ILE A 649 6.67 10.04 34.57
CA ILE A 649 5.26 10.22 34.93
C ILE A 649 4.34 9.51 33.93
N LEU A 650 4.59 9.63 32.62
CA LEU A 650 3.72 9.06 31.58
C LEU A 650 3.65 7.52 31.56
N THR A 651 4.63 6.84 32.17
CA THR A 651 4.68 5.39 32.26
C THR A 651 4.22 4.84 33.62
N GLN A 652 3.69 5.70 34.48
CA GLN A 652 3.19 5.37 35.81
C GLN A 652 1.76 5.88 35.97
N ASP A 653 1.28 6.09 37.18
CA ASP A 653 -0.07 6.61 37.39
C ASP A 653 -0.13 8.12 37.10
N THR A 654 -0.90 8.49 36.07
CA THR A 654 -1.08 9.87 35.63
C THR A 654 -2.35 10.53 36.20
N ASN A 655 -3.10 9.82 37.06
CA ASN A 655 -4.32 10.39 37.65
C ASN A 655 -3.96 11.58 38.59
N PRO A 656 -4.47 12.77 38.30
CA PRO A 656 -4.18 13.96 39.16
C PRO A 656 -4.71 13.83 40.58
N ASN A 657 -5.62 12.90 40.84
CA ASN A 657 -6.15 12.60 42.17
C ASN A 657 -5.48 11.38 42.83
N ALA A 658 -4.43 10.80 42.23
CA ALA A 658 -3.67 9.77 42.88
C ALA A 658 -3.01 10.26 44.16
N GLU A 659 -2.84 9.37 45.16
CA GLU A 659 -2.02 9.69 46.29
C GLU A 659 -0.58 10.03 45.85
N PRO A 660 0.10 10.97 46.53
CA PRO A 660 1.48 11.31 46.19
C PRO A 660 2.37 10.05 46.22
N TYR A 661 3.12 9.82 45.15
CA TYR A 661 4.08 8.74 45.04
C TYR A 661 5.41 9.25 44.50
N GLU A 662 6.48 8.50 44.75
CA GLU A 662 7.79 8.81 44.20
C GLU A 662 7.84 8.37 42.72
N VAL A 663 7.96 9.35 41.81
CA VAL A 663 8.09 9.08 40.39
C VAL A 663 9.41 8.38 40.11
N LYS A 664 9.36 7.13 39.63
CA LYS A 664 10.55 6.42 39.15
C LYS A 664 11.02 7.06 37.84
N LYS A 665 12.31 7.35 37.75
CA LYS A 665 12.95 7.91 36.57
C LYS A 665 14.16 7.08 36.21
N SER A 666 14.16 6.59 34.99
CA SER A 666 15.27 5.79 34.44
C SER A 666 15.31 5.86 32.92
N ILE A 667 16.44 5.50 32.34
CA ILE A 667 16.58 5.26 30.91
C ILE A 667 17.12 3.84 30.67
N HIS A 668 16.60 3.18 29.66
CA HIS A 668 17.09 1.89 29.20
C HIS A 668 17.28 1.98 27.69
N LEU A 669 18.54 2.10 27.26
CA LEU A 669 18.92 2.28 25.85
C LEU A 669 19.01 0.94 25.14
N CYS A 670 18.63 0.92 23.88
CA CYS A 670 18.74 -0.25 23.01
C CYS A 670 19.21 0.17 21.61
N VAL A 671 20.23 -0.54 21.11
CA VAL A 671 20.71 -0.46 19.72
C VAL A 671 20.01 -1.56 18.93
N ALA A 672 19.24 -1.21 17.91
CA ALA A 672 18.71 -2.15 16.92
C ALA A 672 19.56 -2.04 15.64
N ASN A 673 20.16 -3.16 15.23
CA ASN A 673 20.94 -3.30 14.02
C ASN A 673 20.18 -4.16 13.01
N GLU A 674 19.68 -3.56 11.95
CA GLU A 674 18.98 -4.23 10.86
C GLU A 674 19.86 -4.37 9.59
N THR A 675 21.17 -4.18 9.74
CA THR A 675 22.13 -4.46 8.67
C THR A 675 22.63 -5.91 8.70
N MET A 676 23.17 -6.36 7.58
CA MET A 676 23.79 -7.69 7.43
C MET A 676 25.20 -7.75 8.01
N GLU A 677 25.68 -6.67 8.65
CA GLU A 677 27.03 -6.52 9.17
C GLU A 677 27.02 -6.24 10.68
N GLU A 678 28.06 -6.72 11.37
CA GLU A 678 28.31 -6.36 12.77
C GLU A 678 28.62 -4.85 12.86
N GLN A 679 28.06 -4.18 13.85
CA GLN A 679 28.26 -2.77 14.11
C GLN A 679 29.02 -2.56 15.42
N ASN A 680 30.19 -1.93 15.31
CA ASN A 680 30.98 -1.49 16.47
C ASN A 680 30.74 -0.01 16.72
N LEU A 681 30.10 0.30 17.84
CA LEU A 681 29.48 1.60 18.11
C LEU A 681 29.91 2.12 19.47
N THR A 682 29.91 3.42 19.64
CA THR A 682 29.99 4.08 20.94
C THR A 682 28.67 4.73 21.24
N VAL A 683 28.01 4.30 22.34
CA VAL A 683 26.77 4.91 22.81
C VAL A 683 27.09 5.84 23.98
N LYS A 684 26.63 7.09 23.85
CA LYS A 684 26.76 8.15 24.87
C LYS A 684 25.38 8.56 25.34
N TRP A 685 25.25 8.80 26.64
CA TRP A 685 24.07 9.43 27.19
C TRP A 685 24.46 10.54 28.16
N THR A 686 23.64 11.58 28.22
CA THR A 686 23.95 12.76 29.04
C THR A 686 22.66 13.30 29.65
N LEU A 687 22.59 13.29 30.99
CA LEU A 687 21.57 14.01 31.75
C LEU A 687 21.92 15.49 31.73
N ARG A 688 20.98 16.33 31.32
CA ARG A 688 21.13 17.79 31.17
C ARG A 688 19.94 18.50 31.78
N ASN A 689 20.17 19.72 32.28
CA ASN A 689 19.08 20.59 32.64
C ASN A 689 18.45 21.31 31.41
N ASN A 690 17.38 22.07 31.62
CA ASN A 690 16.68 22.80 30.55
C ASN A 690 17.52 23.88 29.84
N ARG A 691 18.68 24.24 30.39
CA ARG A 691 19.68 25.12 29.75
C ARG A 691 20.74 24.35 28.99
N SER A 692 20.57 23.03 28.84
CA SER A 692 21.49 22.10 28.21
C SER A 692 22.85 21.93 28.92
N GLU A 693 22.98 22.40 30.18
CA GLU A 693 24.16 22.17 31.02
C GLU A 693 24.23 20.69 31.41
N ILE A 694 25.41 20.10 31.28
CA ILE A 694 25.65 18.68 31.60
C ILE A 694 25.67 18.51 33.12
N LEU A 695 24.81 17.65 33.62
CA LEU A 695 24.78 17.26 35.06
C LEU A 695 25.62 16.01 35.28
N ARG A 696 25.42 14.99 34.45
CA ARG A 696 26.21 13.74 34.41
C ARG A 696 25.97 12.98 33.10
N GLY A 697 26.77 11.96 32.85
CA GLY A 697 26.59 11.14 31.66
C GLY A 697 27.45 9.88 31.73
N GLY A 698 27.37 9.08 30.70
CA GLY A 698 28.12 7.87 30.53
C GLY A 698 28.36 7.55 29.05
N GLU A 699 29.34 6.69 28.85
CA GLU A 699 29.73 6.21 27.51
C GLU A 699 29.99 4.70 27.60
N GLU A 700 29.52 3.95 26.63
CA GLU A 700 29.71 2.49 26.53
C GLU A 700 30.01 2.08 25.08
N ALA A 701 31.02 1.23 24.91
CA ALA A 701 31.27 0.58 23.62
C ALA A 701 30.31 -0.60 23.45
N VAL A 702 29.63 -0.66 22.31
CA VAL A 702 28.62 -1.67 21.99
C VAL A 702 28.95 -2.35 20.67
N THR A 703 29.00 -3.66 20.67
CA THR A 703 29.05 -4.48 19.47
C THR A 703 27.67 -5.06 19.23
N ALA A 704 27.00 -4.63 18.16
CA ALA A 704 25.70 -5.14 17.75
C ALA A 704 25.87 -6.12 16.58
N ALA A 705 25.57 -7.39 16.81
CA ALA A 705 25.58 -8.41 15.77
C ALA A 705 24.62 -8.07 14.62
N PRO A 706 24.84 -8.62 13.41
CA PRO A 706 23.86 -8.48 12.33
C PRO A 706 22.45 -8.87 12.78
N LEU A 707 21.44 -8.12 12.33
CA LEU A 707 20.03 -8.46 12.52
C LEU A 707 19.66 -8.71 13.99
N SER A 708 20.08 -7.82 14.89
CA SER A 708 19.90 -7.96 16.34
C SER A 708 19.49 -6.68 17.05
N SER A 709 18.98 -6.85 18.27
CA SER A 709 18.76 -5.74 19.21
C SER A 709 19.56 -5.97 20.48
N VAL A 710 20.34 -4.97 20.90
CA VAL A 710 21.24 -5.04 22.05
C VAL A 710 20.82 -4.00 23.10
N TRP A 711 20.42 -4.48 24.27
CA TRP A 711 20.10 -3.64 25.40
C TRP A 711 21.33 -3.31 26.22
N LEU A 712 21.50 -2.03 26.55
CA LEU A 712 22.55 -1.54 27.43
C LEU A 712 22.10 -1.66 28.91
N ALA A 713 23.00 -1.36 29.83
CA ALA A 713 22.66 -1.32 31.25
C ALA A 713 21.64 -0.18 31.53
N LYS A 714 20.55 -0.50 32.23
CA LYS A 714 19.57 0.47 32.68
C LYS A 714 20.21 1.49 33.61
N GLN A 715 20.00 2.79 33.37
CA GLN A 715 20.53 3.87 34.18
C GLN A 715 19.42 4.46 35.06
N ASP A 716 19.67 4.54 36.33
CA ASP A 716 18.83 5.23 37.29
C ASP A 716 18.96 6.77 37.13
N CYS A 717 17.84 7.47 37.10
CA CYS A 717 17.75 8.93 37.00
C CYS A 717 16.89 9.54 38.11
N MET A 718 16.83 8.92 39.30
CA MET A 718 16.03 9.40 40.41
C MET A 718 16.44 10.79 40.88
N ASP A 719 17.71 11.17 40.69
CA ASP A 719 18.28 12.50 40.99
C ASP A 719 17.88 13.62 40.00
N ALA A 720 17.30 13.25 38.84
CA ALA A 720 16.88 14.24 37.85
C ALA A 720 15.66 15.05 38.30
N ASP A 721 15.62 16.35 37.96
CA ASP A 721 14.39 17.14 38.06
C ASP A 721 13.38 16.66 37.02
N THR A 722 12.23 16.19 37.50
CA THR A 722 11.17 15.63 36.65
C THR A 722 10.68 16.62 35.57
N TYR A 723 10.72 17.91 35.85
CA TYR A 723 10.16 18.97 35.02
C TYR A 723 11.21 19.87 34.35
N GLY A 724 12.47 19.74 34.74
CA GLY A 724 13.56 20.62 34.29
C GLY A 724 14.72 19.89 33.60
N ASP A 725 14.81 18.55 33.74
CA ASP A 725 15.92 17.81 33.19
C ASP A 725 15.50 16.91 32.06
N TYR A 726 16.43 16.60 31.16
CA TYR A 726 16.25 15.66 30.06
C TYR A 726 17.50 14.81 29.84
N VAL A 727 17.35 13.65 29.21
CA VAL A 727 18.48 12.85 28.75
C VAL A 727 18.60 12.92 27.25
N SER A 728 19.78 13.35 26.75
CA SER A 728 20.16 13.16 25.34
C SER A 728 20.99 11.88 25.22
N TYR A 729 20.86 11.16 24.11
CA TYR A 729 21.64 9.97 23.80
C TYR A 729 22.06 9.96 22.35
N GLU A 730 23.25 9.43 22.09
CA GLU A 730 23.92 9.41 20.79
C GLU A 730 24.58 8.06 20.55
N CYS A 731 24.49 7.57 19.33
CA CYS A 731 25.21 6.42 18.83
C CYS A 731 26.20 6.88 17.74
N VAL A 732 27.47 6.64 17.97
CA VAL A 732 28.57 7.16 17.13
C VAL A 732 29.38 5.97 16.58
N ARG A 733 29.75 6.04 15.30
CA ARG A 733 30.68 5.12 14.64
C ARG A 733 31.74 5.94 13.93
N ASP A 734 33.03 5.66 14.25
CA ASP A 734 34.20 6.36 13.65
C ASP A 734 34.14 7.90 13.74
N GLY A 735 33.50 8.43 14.79
CA GLY A 735 33.30 9.87 15.02
C GLY A 735 32.05 10.47 14.35
N GLU A 736 31.33 9.72 13.55
CA GLU A 736 30.06 10.15 12.93
C GLU A 736 28.85 9.77 13.79
N LEU A 737 27.91 10.70 13.93
CA LEU A 737 26.61 10.45 14.55
C LEU A 737 25.74 9.58 13.64
N ILE A 738 25.41 8.38 14.09
CA ILE A 738 24.59 7.42 13.35
C ILE A 738 23.12 7.53 13.76
N SER A 739 22.84 7.65 15.04
CA SER A 739 21.50 7.71 15.59
C SER A 739 21.52 8.41 16.94
N GLY A 740 20.41 9.02 17.32
CA GLY A 740 20.32 9.68 18.62
C GLY A 740 18.93 10.22 18.88
N GLY A 741 18.71 10.69 20.09
CA GLY A 741 17.45 11.25 20.52
C GLY A 741 17.52 11.85 21.90
N CYS A 742 16.35 12.16 22.44
CA CYS A 742 16.22 12.66 23.81
C CYS A 742 14.89 12.22 24.43
N VAL A 743 14.89 12.11 25.74
CA VAL A 743 13.69 11.83 26.55
C VAL A 743 13.58 12.79 27.71
N ILE A 744 12.34 13.10 28.10
CA ILE A 744 11.95 13.86 29.29
C ILE A 744 11.12 12.95 30.18
N PHE A 745 11.01 13.30 31.47
CA PHE A 745 10.34 12.45 32.48
C PHE A 745 8.91 12.86 32.79
N CYS A 746 8.36 13.84 32.07
CA CYS A 746 6.99 14.36 32.20
C CYS A 746 6.35 14.60 30.83
N ALA A 747 5.07 14.95 30.79
CA ALA A 747 4.44 15.43 29.57
C ALA A 747 5.12 16.72 29.08
N PRO A 748 5.33 16.90 27.76
CA PRO A 748 5.96 18.10 27.21
C PRO A 748 5.32 19.40 27.71
N LYS A 749 3.99 19.43 27.90
CA LYS A 749 3.27 20.61 28.42
C LYS A 749 3.66 21.03 29.86
N HIS A 750 4.24 20.11 30.62
CA HIS A 750 4.66 20.36 32.00
C HIS A 750 6.17 20.61 32.15
N TYR A 751 6.92 20.39 31.05
CA TYR A 751 8.37 20.62 31.07
C TYR A 751 8.68 22.13 31.09
N HIS A 752 9.62 22.54 31.92
CA HIS A 752 10.01 23.93 32.11
C HIS A 752 10.99 24.39 31.02
N PHE A 753 10.48 24.58 29.79
CA PHE A 753 11.28 25.10 28.68
C PHE A 753 11.79 26.49 28.96
N VAL A 754 13.04 26.74 28.59
CA VAL A 754 13.67 28.07 28.56
C VAL A 754 13.74 28.49 27.08
N ASP A 755 13.60 29.82 26.81
CA ASP A 755 13.72 30.31 25.44
C ASP A 755 15.04 29.84 24.80
N PRO A 756 14.97 28.98 23.75
CA PRO A 756 16.15 28.37 23.17
C PRO A 756 16.95 29.32 22.29
N LYS A 757 16.43 30.51 21.96
CA LYS A 757 17.07 31.51 21.07
C LYS A 757 17.62 30.87 19.82
N LEU A 758 16.74 30.24 19.04
CA LEU A 758 17.10 29.54 17.81
C LEU A 758 17.77 30.50 16.83
N THR A 759 18.86 30.04 16.23
CA THR A 759 19.53 30.73 15.12
C THR A 759 19.64 29.75 13.95
N VAL A 760 19.36 30.26 12.74
CA VAL A 760 19.43 29.46 11.50
C VAL A 760 20.45 30.10 10.58
N THR A 761 21.36 29.28 10.06
CA THR A 761 22.32 29.67 9.02
C THR A 761 22.23 28.71 7.84
N ALA A 762 22.37 29.23 6.62
CA ALA A 762 22.38 28.45 5.40
C ALA A 762 23.75 28.58 4.71
N GLU A 763 24.38 27.45 4.38
CA GLU A 763 25.62 27.38 3.61
C GLU A 763 25.46 26.34 2.49
N GLY A 764 25.33 26.80 1.25
CA GLY A 764 24.96 25.92 0.13
C GLY A 764 23.59 25.29 0.37
N ASP A 765 23.53 23.97 0.31
CA ASP A 765 22.30 23.18 0.53
C ASP A 765 22.12 22.74 2.01
N VAL A 766 22.95 23.26 2.92
CA VAL A 766 22.92 22.89 4.34
C VAL A 766 22.31 24.00 5.18
N LEU A 767 21.24 23.68 5.91
CA LEU A 767 20.67 24.52 6.97
C LEU A 767 21.18 24.04 8.32
N THR A 768 21.77 24.96 9.08
CA THR A 768 22.23 24.73 10.45
C THR A 768 21.32 25.46 11.43
N VAL A 769 20.65 24.71 12.30
CA VAL A 769 19.84 25.26 13.39
C VAL A 769 20.60 25.09 14.72
N LYS A 770 20.79 26.15 15.45
CA LYS A 770 21.42 26.15 16.78
C LYS A 770 20.47 26.67 17.84
N ALA A 771 20.52 26.04 19.02
CA ALA A 771 19.77 26.43 20.20
C ALA A 771 20.72 26.69 21.38
N ASN A 772 20.41 27.68 22.22
CA ASN A 772 21.15 27.98 23.44
C ASN A 772 20.59 27.28 24.69
N ALA A 773 19.43 26.61 24.55
CA ALA A 773 18.78 25.79 25.56
C ALA A 773 18.06 24.64 24.89
N TYR A 774 17.50 23.71 25.65
CA TYR A 774 16.76 22.58 25.10
C TYR A 774 15.60 23.04 24.23
N ALA A 775 15.59 22.59 22.99
CA ALA A 775 14.51 22.81 22.02
C ALA A 775 13.99 21.47 21.48
N ARG A 776 12.68 21.35 21.34
CA ARG A 776 12.00 20.15 20.84
C ARG A 776 10.94 20.54 19.81
N GLY A 777 10.73 19.69 18.81
CA GLY A 777 9.74 19.91 17.75
C GLY A 777 10.08 21.15 16.92
N VAL A 778 11.36 21.32 16.55
CA VAL A 778 11.78 22.44 15.69
C VAL A 778 11.41 22.11 14.26
N GLU A 779 10.61 22.97 13.64
CA GLU A 779 10.22 22.90 12.24
C GLU A 779 10.94 23.95 11.43
N ILE A 780 11.28 23.61 10.19
CA ILE A 780 11.78 24.53 9.16
C ILE A 780 10.72 24.54 8.05
N ILE A 781 10.11 25.72 7.84
CA ILE A 781 9.01 25.92 6.89
C ILE A 781 9.55 26.41 5.54
#